data_00cebd7182d47da14a841eb004910f9e
#
_entry.id   00cebd7182d47da14a841eb004910f9e
#
_cell.length_a   1.000
_cell.length_b   1.000
_cell.length_c   1.000
_cell.angle_alpha   90.00
_cell.angle_beta   90.00
_cell.angle_gamma   90.00
#
_symmetry.space_group_name_H-M   'P 1'
#
loop_
_entity.id
_entity.type
_entity.pdbx_description
1 polymer ?
#
loop_
_entity_poly.entity_id
_entity_poly.type
_entity_poly.pdbx_seq_one_letter_code
_entity_poly.pdbx_strand_id
1 'polypeptide(L)'
;MGMSCASCSARVEKTLNRQPGVRKATVNYASATATVEYDSQNCSPEALQQAVQNAGYDLLIKQDENTPDKVEQAHDKKYRALKFRATWAIVLSVPVMVIGMFFMDMPYANLIMWLFSTPVVFWLGRSFFTSAWKQLKHGTANMDTLVANSTGIAYLFSLFNMLFPEFWLERGIHPHVYFEAASVIIAFILLGRLLEEKAKGNTSSAIRKLMGLQPQTVTVITGPSSEKVVPIEQIRPGDIILVKPGERIAVDGIVTEGSSYVDESMLSGEPVAVAKQKNAKVFAGTINQKGSFRFSAEKVGTDTLLAKIIHMVQDAQGSKAPVQQLADKIAGIFVPVIIGIAVLSFIAWMLLDGQNGFTHGLLALVTVLIIACPCALGLATPTAIMVGIGKGAERGILIKDAESLETAKKINTVVLDKTGTVTEGKPVVGDLIWATQTAAHENIFYSLEKLSEHPLAEAVVRHLQNARDVSIDNFESITGRGVKGESDGKTYYAGNRKLLEENRITVSRSLSDEAARLAADAQTVIWFADSENALAIAGITDQIKQSSIQAVSELQAAGIEVYMLTGDNEATAREIARKAGILHYRAGVLPQDKAAFIGSLQKNGRKVAMAGDGINDSAALAQADLSIAMGGGSDIAMDVAKMTIISSDLTKIPEALKLSRLTVRTIRQNLFWAFIYNIIGVPVAAGVLYPVNGFLLNPMIAGAAMAFSSVSVVTNSLRLKRKKIETAESPASTPAGQPENKVEPSTENVMKKEFKVEGMTCNHCRMHVEKALNSMEGVHATVTLNPPVAVVEFSEGEKTLDELQAVVTAQAGDYTLKE
;
A
#
# COMPACT_ATOMS: atom_id res chain seq x y z
N MET A 1 7.16 -14.61 -20.82
CA MET A 1 8.13 -15.57 -20.28
C MET A 1 9.50 -15.42 -20.94
N GLY A 2 10.62 -15.94 -20.32
CA GLY A 2 11.96 -15.88 -20.92
C GLY A 2 12.75 -14.59 -20.67
N MET A 3 12.18 -13.59 -20.02
CA MET A 3 12.90 -12.38 -19.62
C MET A 3 13.86 -12.70 -18.46
N SER A 4 15.13 -12.29 -18.59
CA SER A 4 16.18 -12.53 -17.58
C SER A 4 16.68 -11.23 -16.92
N CYS A 5 16.31 -10.05 -17.43
CA CYS A 5 16.75 -8.74 -16.92
C CYS A 5 15.84 -7.61 -17.40
N ALA A 6 16.04 -6.40 -16.85
CA ALA A 6 15.30 -5.20 -17.22
C ALA A 6 15.45 -4.84 -18.70
N SER A 7 16.63 -5.05 -19.33
CA SER A 7 16.81 -4.83 -20.76
C SER A 7 15.93 -5.74 -21.62
N CYS A 8 15.67 -6.97 -21.15
CA CYS A 8 14.76 -7.90 -21.83
C CYS A 8 13.31 -7.38 -21.78
N SER A 9 12.84 -6.86 -20.63
CA SER A 9 11.50 -6.29 -20.53
C SER A 9 11.33 -5.04 -21.37
N ALA A 10 12.34 -4.16 -21.42
CA ALA A 10 12.34 -2.98 -22.28
C ALA A 10 12.25 -3.36 -23.78
N ARG A 11 12.90 -4.46 -24.16
CA ARG A 11 12.82 -4.96 -25.53
C ARG A 11 11.44 -5.50 -25.88
N VAL A 12 10.85 -6.33 -25.02
CA VAL A 12 9.48 -6.84 -25.20
C VAL A 12 8.50 -5.67 -25.29
N GLU A 13 8.64 -4.67 -24.43
CA GLU A 13 7.83 -3.45 -24.45
C GLU A 13 7.96 -2.67 -25.77
N LYS A 14 9.19 -2.48 -26.24
CA LYS A 14 9.43 -1.84 -27.54
C LYS A 14 8.85 -2.64 -28.70
N THR A 15 8.91 -3.97 -28.64
CA THR A 15 8.34 -4.86 -29.65
C THR A 15 6.82 -4.74 -29.69
N LEU A 16 6.16 -4.74 -28.54
CA LEU A 16 4.71 -4.58 -28.42
C LEU A 16 4.26 -3.20 -28.90
N ASN A 17 4.94 -2.12 -28.47
CA ASN A 17 4.60 -0.75 -28.87
C ASN A 17 4.81 -0.47 -30.38
N ARG A 18 5.51 -1.34 -31.10
CA ARG A 18 5.71 -1.23 -32.57
C ARG A 18 4.63 -1.95 -33.37
N GLN A 19 3.77 -2.73 -32.71
CA GLN A 19 2.73 -3.45 -33.43
C GLN A 19 1.62 -2.51 -33.89
N PRO A 20 1.07 -2.71 -35.10
CA PRO A 20 -0.08 -1.94 -35.59
C PRO A 20 -1.26 -2.11 -34.62
N GLY A 21 -1.98 -1.02 -34.35
CA GLY A 21 -3.14 -1.03 -33.45
C GLY A 21 -2.80 -0.97 -31.95
N VAL A 22 -1.54 -1.02 -31.52
CA VAL A 22 -1.15 -0.84 -30.11
C VAL A 22 -1.01 0.65 -29.82
N ARG A 23 -1.78 1.13 -28.85
CA ARG A 23 -1.70 2.51 -28.35
C ARG A 23 -0.59 2.67 -27.31
N LYS A 24 -0.53 1.74 -26.38
CA LYS A 24 0.47 1.74 -25.30
C LYS A 24 0.69 0.33 -24.79
N ALA A 25 1.94 -0.06 -24.66
CA ALA A 25 2.32 -1.30 -23.99
C ALA A 25 3.35 -1.01 -22.91
N THR A 26 3.18 -1.62 -21.75
CA THR A 26 4.10 -1.53 -20.60
C THR A 26 4.43 -2.94 -20.11
N VAL A 27 5.72 -3.24 -19.93
CA VAL A 27 6.17 -4.57 -19.48
C VAL A 27 6.89 -4.45 -18.16
N ASN A 28 6.38 -5.13 -17.14
CA ASN A 28 7.01 -5.19 -15.82
C ASN A 28 7.84 -6.47 -15.68
N TYR A 29 9.14 -6.30 -15.43
CA TYR A 29 10.08 -7.42 -15.27
C TYR A 29 9.83 -8.21 -13.97
N ALA A 30 9.48 -7.53 -12.87
CA ALA A 30 9.36 -8.15 -11.56
C ALA A 30 8.10 -9.02 -11.43
N SER A 31 6.96 -8.52 -11.92
CA SER A 31 5.70 -9.28 -11.99
C SER A 31 5.63 -10.22 -13.19
N ALA A 32 6.56 -10.08 -14.16
CA ALA A 32 6.56 -10.77 -15.44
C ALA A 32 5.25 -10.59 -16.23
N THR A 33 4.61 -9.42 -16.10
CA THR A 33 3.37 -9.05 -16.79
C THR A 33 3.60 -8.02 -17.89
N ALA A 34 2.74 -8.03 -18.89
CA ALA A 34 2.64 -6.99 -19.92
C ALA A 34 1.20 -6.46 -19.94
N THR A 35 1.04 -5.15 -19.80
CA THR A 35 -0.23 -4.44 -19.98
C THR A 35 -0.21 -3.77 -21.33
N VAL A 36 -1.20 -4.06 -22.18
CA VAL A 36 -1.24 -3.56 -23.57
C VAL A 36 -2.62 -2.97 -23.83
N GLU A 37 -2.63 -1.69 -24.19
CA GLU A 37 -3.79 -0.96 -24.70
C GLU A 37 -3.76 -1.02 -26.23
N TYR A 38 -4.71 -1.72 -26.84
CA TYR A 38 -4.73 -1.91 -28.27
C TYR A 38 -6.15 -1.79 -28.86
N ASP A 39 -6.21 -1.48 -30.13
CA ASP A 39 -7.45 -1.45 -30.89
C ASP A 39 -7.77 -2.88 -31.37
N SER A 40 -8.87 -3.45 -30.87
CA SER A 40 -9.29 -4.81 -31.20
C SER A 40 -9.65 -5.04 -32.68
N GLN A 41 -9.90 -3.97 -33.45
CA GLN A 41 -10.15 -4.06 -34.88
C GLN A 41 -8.86 -4.25 -35.70
N ASN A 42 -7.74 -3.73 -35.17
CA ASN A 42 -6.46 -3.69 -35.90
C ASN A 42 -5.39 -4.60 -35.29
N CYS A 43 -5.60 -5.18 -34.15
CA CYS A 43 -4.64 -6.02 -33.45
C CYS A 43 -5.35 -7.11 -32.63
N SER A 44 -4.81 -8.34 -32.69
CA SER A 44 -5.30 -9.45 -31.87
C SER A 44 -4.27 -9.87 -30.82
N PRO A 45 -4.69 -10.47 -29.69
CA PRO A 45 -3.78 -11.00 -28.68
C PRO A 45 -2.78 -12.01 -29.24
N GLU A 46 -3.19 -12.83 -30.22
CA GLU A 46 -2.35 -13.85 -30.86
C GLU A 46 -1.24 -13.19 -31.69
N ALA A 47 -1.55 -12.08 -32.39
CA ALA A 47 -0.56 -11.30 -33.15
C ALA A 47 0.49 -10.70 -32.19
N LEU A 48 0.09 -10.21 -31.03
CA LEU A 48 1.00 -9.73 -29.97
C LEU A 48 1.87 -10.86 -29.45
N GLN A 49 1.30 -12.05 -29.22
CA GLN A 49 2.05 -13.23 -28.80
C GLN A 49 3.11 -13.61 -29.84
N GLN A 50 2.74 -13.66 -31.10
CA GLN A 50 3.66 -14.01 -32.18
C GLN A 50 4.80 -12.98 -32.33
N ALA A 51 4.49 -11.68 -32.19
CA ALA A 51 5.50 -10.63 -32.21
C ALA A 51 6.50 -10.78 -31.06
N VAL A 52 6.06 -11.14 -29.87
CA VAL A 52 6.91 -11.39 -28.70
C VAL A 52 7.74 -12.67 -28.89
N GLN A 53 7.16 -13.73 -29.46
CA GLN A 53 7.88 -14.96 -29.78
C GLN A 53 8.96 -14.74 -30.84
N ASN A 54 8.69 -13.96 -31.86
CA ASN A 54 9.68 -13.55 -32.88
C ASN A 54 10.84 -12.76 -32.27
N ALA A 55 10.59 -12.00 -31.19
CA ALA A 55 11.63 -11.29 -30.43
C ALA A 55 12.44 -12.21 -29.49
N GLY A 56 12.11 -13.52 -29.46
CA GLY A 56 12.81 -14.55 -28.65
C GLY A 56 12.31 -14.72 -27.23
N TYR A 57 11.12 -14.20 -26.93
CA TYR A 57 10.42 -14.32 -25.64
C TYR A 57 9.07 -15.00 -25.85
N ASP A 58 8.34 -15.28 -24.77
CA ASP A 58 7.01 -15.87 -24.87
C ASP A 58 5.99 -15.06 -24.06
N LEU A 59 4.73 -15.03 -24.56
CA LEU A 59 3.61 -14.29 -23.99
C LEU A 59 2.45 -15.26 -23.76
N LEU A 60 1.98 -15.34 -22.51
CA LEU A 60 0.75 -16.03 -22.16
C LEU A 60 -0.41 -15.04 -22.24
N ILE A 61 -1.44 -15.36 -22.99
CA ILE A 61 -2.67 -14.56 -23.11
C ILE A 61 -3.62 -15.01 -22.03
N LYS A 62 -4.22 -14.06 -21.32
CA LYS A 62 -5.22 -14.32 -20.27
C LYS A 62 -6.57 -14.58 -20.94
N GLN A 63 -6.85 -15.81 -21.28
CA GLN A 63 -8.11 -16.22 -21.94
C GLN A 63 -9.07 -17.01 -21.04
N ASP A 64 -8.58 -17.62 -19.94
CA ASP A 64 -9.36 -18.50 -19.07
C ASP A 64 -9.23 -18.11 -17.59
N GLU A 65 -10.24 -18.41 -16.79
CA GLU A 65 -10.28 -18.26 -15.32
C GLU A 65 -9.15 -19.04 -14.60
N ASN A 66 -8.63 -20.11 -15.20
CA ASN A 66 -7.51 -20.93 -14.72
C ASN A 66 -6.12 -20.36 -15.05
N THR A 67 -6.03 -19.15 -15.58
CA THR A 67 -4.74 -18.53 -15.94
C THR A 67 -3.83 -18.24 -14.72
N PRO A 68 -4.32 -17.84 -13.54
CA PRO A 68 -3.48 -17.65 -12.35
C PRO A 68 -2.72 -18.90 -11.95
N ASP A 69 -3.37 -20.07 -11.98
CA ASP A 69 -2.75 -21.37 -11.62
C ASP A 69 -1.66 -21.77 -12.62
N LYS A 70 -1.88 -21.53 -13.91
CA LYS A 70 -0.87 -21.79 -14.96
C LYS A 70 0.35 -20.91 -14.79
N VAL A 71 0.18 -19.65 -14.41
CA VAL A 71 1.29 -18.72 -14.14
C VAL A 71 2.06 -19.13 -12.90
N GLU A 72 1.38 -19.55 -11.82
CA GLU A 72 2.01 -20.02 -10.61
C GLU A 72 2.78 -21.32 -10.82
N GLN A 73 2.20 -22.28 -11.51
CA GLN A 73 2.88 -23.54 -11.90
C GLN A 73 4.12 -23.29 -12.76
N ALA A 74 4.06 -22.33 -13.69
CA ALA A 74 5.19 -21.94 -14.52
C ALA A 74 6.30 -21.28 -13.68
N HIS A 75 5.92 -20.45 -12.71
CA HIS A 75 6.86 -19.82 -11.76
C HIS A 75 7.53 -20.86 -10.87
N ASP A 76 6.78 -21.80 -10.31
CA ASP A 76 7.29 -22.88 -9.47
C ASP A 76 8.22 -23.82 -10.23
N LYS A 77 7.87 -24.17 -11.47
CA LYS A 77 8.73 -24.96 -12.35
C LYS A 77 10.05 -24.23 -12.64
N LYS A 78 9.99 -22.95 -12.90
CA LYS A 78 11.18 -22.11 -13.13
C LYS A 78 12.04 -22.03 -11.85
N TYR A 79 11.43 -21.80 -10.68
CA TYR A 79 12.12 -21.75 -9.40
C TYR A 79 12.83 -23.07 -9.06
N ARG A 80 12.15 -24.22 -9.22
CA ARG A 80 12.72 -25.57 -9.00
C ARG A 80 13.89 -25.84 -9.95
N ALA A 81 13.75 -25.50 -11.24
CA ALA A 81 14.82 -25.65 -12.21
C ALA A 81 16.03 -24.77 -11.89
N LEU A 82 15.77 -23.52 -11.47
CA LEU A 82 16.84 -22.60 -11.06
C LEU A 82 17.53 -23.05 -9.78
N LYS A 83 16.76 -23.54 -8.79
CA LYS A 83 17.30 -24.12 -7.55
C LYS A 83 18.22 -25.31 -7.84
N PHE A 84 17.80 -26.24 -8.70
CA PHE A 84 18.60 -27.37 -9.13
C PHE A 84 19.94 -26.91 -9.74
N ARG A 85 19.87 -25.99 -10.73
CA ARG A 85 21.08 -25.47 -11.40
C ARG A 85 22.03 -24.77 -10.44
N ALA A 86 21.50 -23.90 -9.57
CA ALA A 86 22.31 -23.16 -8.59
C ALA A 86 22.99 -24.11 -7.59
N THR A 87 22.24 -25.08 -7.04
CA THR A 87 22.78 -26.05 -6.09
C THR A 87 23.90 -26.86 -6.71
N TRP A 88 23.70 -27.44 -7.90
CA TRP A 88 24.71 -28.23 -8.57
C TRP A 88 25.90 -27.40 -9.06
N ALA A 89 25.66 -26.15 -9.49
CA ALA A 89 26.76 -25.26 -9.84
C ALA A 89 27.66 -24.97 -8.63
N ILE A 90 27.10 -24.74 -7.46
CA ILE A 90 27.89 -24.55 -6.23
C ILE A 90 28.64 -25.84 -5.86
N VAL A 91 27.94 -26.98 -5.83
CA VAL A 91 28.55 -28.28 -5.46
C VAL A 91 29.75 -28.64 -6.35
N LEU A 92 29.63 -28.41 -7.67
CA LEU A 92 30.70 -28.69 -8.62
C LEU A 92 31.81 -27.63 -8.63
N SER A 93 31.47 -26.35 -8.28
CA SER A 93 32.46 -25.27 -8.25
C SER A 93 33.34 -25.30 -6.99
N VAL A 94 32.84 -25.83 -5.86
CA VAL A 94 33.62 -25.88 -4.62
C VAL A 94 34.93 -26.68 -4.77
N PRO A 95 34.92 -27.91 -5.34
CA PRO A 95 36.19 -28.64 -5.60
C PRO A 95 37.13 -27.87 -6.52
N VAL A 96 36.59 -27.23 -7.60
CA VAL A 96 37.41 -26.46 -8.56
C VAL A 96 38.07 -25.27 -7.86
N MET A 97 37.31 -24.57 -6.99
CA MET A 97 37.81 -23.44 -6.20
C MET A 97 38.89 -23.88 -5.19
N VAL A 98 38.67 -25.00 -4.48
CA VAL A 98 39.63 -25.51 -3.50
C VAL A 98 40.93 -25.94 -4.16
N ILE A 99 40.86 -26.63 -5.30
CA ILE A 99 42.05 -27.04 -6.06
C ILE A 99 42.79 -25.83 -6.59
N GLY A 100 42.07 -24.89 -7.20
CA GLY A 100 42.66 -23.68 -7.77
C GLY A 100 43.28 -22.72 -6.75
N MET A 101 42.84 -22.75 -5.47
CA MET A 101 43.38 -21.86 -4.42
C MET A 101 44.50 -22.54 -3.59
N PHE A 102 44.41 -23.85 -3.34
CA PHE A 102 45.29 -24.52 -2.35
C PHE A 102 46.11 -25.70 -2.88
N PHE A 103 45.71 -26.24 -4.03
CA PHE A 103 46.31 -27.46 -4.57
C PHE A 103 46.65 -27.36 -6.07
N MET A 104 47.10 -26.20 -6.53
CA MET A 104 47.45 -26.01 -7.96
C MET A 104 48.56 -26.89 -8.46
N ASP A 105 49.52 -27.23 -7.57
CA ASP A 105 50.70 -28.09 -7.90
C ASP A 105 50.38 -29.56 -7.83
N MET A 106 49.15 -29.97 -7.50
CA MET A 106 48.77 -31.38 -7.44
C MET A 106 48.79 -32.01 -8.84
N PRO A 107 49.29 -33.24 -8.98
CA PRO A 107 49.27 -33.96 -10.27
C PRO A 107 47.84 -34.00 -10.85
N TYR A 108 47.71 -33.65 -12.14
CA TYR A 108 46.41 -33.57 -12.83
C TYR A 108 45.43 -32.51 -12.31
N ALA A 109 45.84 -31.55 -11.48
CA ALA A 109 44.98 -30.51 -10.98
C ALA A 109 44.16 -29.79 -12.08
N ASN A 110 44.82 -29.37 -13.17
CA ASN A 110 44.18 -28.70 -14.31
C ASN A 110 43.14 -29.60 -14.99
N LEU A 111 43.39 -30.88 -15.12
CA LEU A 111 42.46 -31.84 -15.73
C LEU A 111 41.21 -32.04 -14.86
N ILE A 112 41.40 -32.16 -13.55
CA ILE A 112 40.29 -32.27 -12.59
C ILE A 112 39.45 -30.99 -12.60
N MET A 113 40.08 -29.81 -12.55
CA MET A 113 39.38 -28.53 -12.63
C MET A 113 38.62 -28.39 -13.94
N TRP A 114 39.19 -28.79 -15.06
CA TRP A 114 38.54 -28.81 -16.36
C TRP A 114 37.31 -29.72 -16.37
N LEU A 115 37.43 -30.95 -15.84
CA LEU A 115 36.33 -31.92 -15.80
C LEU A 115 35.13 -31.42 -15.00
N PHE A 116 35.33 -30.77 -13.86
CA PHE A 116 34.27 -30.23 -13.03
C PHE A 116 33.73 -28.88 -13.54
N SER A 117 34.57 -28.05 -14.15
CA SER A 117 34.15 -26.73 -14.65
C SER A 117 33.31 -26.84 -15.92
N THR A 118 33.58 -27.79 -16.80
CA THR A 118 32.88 -27.98 -18.07
C THR A 118 31.36 -28.12 -17.90
N PRO A 119 30.82 -29.00 -17.03
CA PRO A 119 29.38 -29.09 -16.78
C PRO A 119 28.81 -27.84 -16.14
N VAL A 120 29.56 -27.11 -15.32
CA VAL A 120 29.10 -25.85 -14.71
C VAL A 120 28.92 -24.79 -15.82
N VAL A 121 29.90 -24.63 -16.70
CA VAL A 121 29.89 -23.61 -17.73
C VAL A 121 28.86 -23.92 -18.81
N PHE A 122 28.87 -25.10 -19.43
CA PHE A 122 28.10 -25.41 -20.62
C PHE A 122 26.75 -26.07 -20.38
N TRP A 123 26.55 -26.76 -19.28
CA TRP A 123 25.27 -27.39 -18.95
C TRP A 123 24.44 -26.53 -17.98
N LEU A 124 24.98 -26.24 -16.79
CA LEU A 124 24.25 -25.45 -15.78
C LEU A 124 24.16 -23.96 -16.21
N GLY A 125 25.21 -23.43 -16.81
CA GLY A 125 25.32 -22.08 -17.36
C GLY A 125 24.74 -21.89 -18.78
N ARG A 126 24.20 -22.94 -19.43
CA ARG A 126 23.73 -22.91 -20.82
C ARG A 126 22.81 -21.72 -21.13
N SER A 127 21.99 -21.30 -20.18
CA SER A 127 21.05 -20.20 -20.39
C SER A 127 21.74 -18.87 -20.69
N PHE A 128 22.93 -18.63 -20.15
CA PHE A 128 23.70 -17.40 -20.42
C PHE A 128 24.17 -17.36 -21.87
N PHE A 129 24.76 -18.45 -22.36
CA PHE A 129 25.25 -18.54 -23.73
C PHE A 129 24.12 -18.49 -24.76
N THR A 130 23.01 -19.20 -24.51
CA THR A 130 21.86 -19.18 -25.42
C THR A 130 21.20 -17.79 -25.48
N SER A 131 21.12 -17.09 -24.35
CA SER A 131 20.62 -15.71 -24.29
C SER A 131 21.56 -14.75 -25.00
N ALA A 132 22.88 -14.85 -24.76
CA ALA A 132 23.89 -14.03 -25.42
C ALA A 132 23.87 -14.20 -26.94
N TRP A 133 23.77 -15.43 -27.42
CA TRP A 133 23.67 -15.74 -28.86
C TRP A 133 22.42 -15.12 -29.51
N LYS A 134 21.27 -15.22 -28.84
CA LYS A 134 20.04 -14.57 -29.31
C LYS A 134 20.19 -13.05 -29.37
N GLN A 135 20.83 -12.43 -28.38
CA GLN A 135 21.05 -10.99 -28.38
C GLN A 135 22.01 -10.56 -29.49
N LEU A 136 23.06 -11.31 -29.69
CA LEU A 136 24.04 -11.03 -30.79
C LEU A 136 23.38 -11.03 -32.16
N LYS A 137 22.51 -12.00 -32.46
CA LYS A 137 21.77 -12.07 -33.74
C LYS A 137 20.91 -10.81 -33.99
N HIS A 138 20.56 -10.08 -32.94
CA HIS A 138 19.74 -8.88 -33.02
C HIS A 138 20.53 -7.58 -32.81
N GLY A 139 21.87 -7.64 -32.80
CA GLY A 139 22.72 -6.46 -32.58
C GLY A 139 22.57 -5.78 -31.24
N THR A 140 22.20 -6.53 -30.20
CA THR A 140 22.00 -6.01 -28.83
C THR A 140 22.83 -6.80 -27.82
N ALA A 141 23.09 -6.20 -26.66
CA ALA A 141 23.78 -6.84 -25.55
C ALA A 141 22.97 -6.72 -24.27
N ASN A 142 23.04 -7.72 -23.42
CA ASN A 142 22.40 -7.71 -22.11
C ASN A 142 23.36 -8.27 -21.05
N MET A 143 22.88 -8.40 -19.81
CA MET A 143 23.63 -8.97 -18.69
C MET A 143 24.16 -10.38 -19.02
N ASP A 144 23.36 -11.25 -19.66
CA ASP A 144 23.77 -12.60 -20.02
C ASP A 144 24.93 -12.59 -21.03
N THR A 145 25.00 -11.57 -21.89
CA THR A 145 26.10 -11.37 -22.82
C THR A 145 27.43 -11.10 -22.10
N LEU A 146 27.40 -10.29 -21.04
CA LEU A 146 28.59 -10.01 -20.23
C LEU A 146 29.08 -11.28 -19.52
N VAL A 147 28.15 -12.03 -18.92
CA VAL A 147 28.47 -13.30 -18.23
C VAL A 147 29.02 -14.34 -19.21
N ALA A 148 28.35 -14.53 -20.34
CA ALA A 148 28.77 -15.51 -21.36
C ALA A 148 30.15 -15.15 -21.93
N ASN A 149 30.44 -13.90 -22.24
CA ASN A 149 31.72 -13.47 -22.75
C ASN A 149 32.82 -13.64 -21.68
N SER A 150 32.60 -13.15 -20.43
CA SER A 150 33.61 -13.24 -19.39
C SER A 150 33.97 -14.70 -19.04
N THR A 151 32.94 -15.55 -18.79
CA THR A 151 33.17 -16.97 -18.43
C THR A 151 33.66 -17.79 -19.62
N GLY A 152 33.20 -17.49 -20.85
CA GLY A 152 33.66 -18.12 -22.05
C GLY A 152 35.12 -17.80 -22.37
N ILE A 153 35.53 -16.55 -22.27
CA ILE A 153 36.91 -16.13 -22.43
C ILE A 153 37.83 -16.79 -21.39
N ALA A 154 37.44 -16.73 -20.10
CA ALA A 154 38.20 -17.36 -19.01
C ALA A 154 38.36 -18.88 -19.23
N TYR A 155 37.29 -19.56 -19.65
CA TYR A 155 37.30 -21.01 -19.91
C TYR A 155 38.16 -21.36 -21.12
N LEU A 156 38.00 -20.66 -22.25
CA LEU A 156 38.79 -20.94 -23.46
C LEU A 156 40.26 -20.63 -23.26
N PHE A 157 40.61 -19.58 -22.55
CA PHE A 157 41.99 -19.26 -22.21
C PHE A 157 42.59 -20.33 -21.30
N SER A 158 41.85 -20.81 -20.31
CA SER A 158 42.30 -21.89 -19.43
C SER A 158 42.49 -23.21 -20.17
N LEU A 159 41.60 -23.52 -21.10
CA LEU A 159 41.73 -24.70 -21.97
C LEU A 159 42.97 -24.60 -22.86
N PHE A 160 43.22 -23.42 -23.46
CA PHE A 160 44.44 -23.20 -24.25
C PHE A 160 45.70 -23.37 -23.41
N ASN A 161 45.77 -22.80 -22.20
CA ASN A 161 46.91 -22.91 -21.30
C ASN A 161 47.14 -24.33 -20.82
N MET A 162 46.09 -25.11 -20.64
CA MET A 162 46.19 -26.54 -20.28
C MET A 162 46.69 -27.40 -21.42
N LEU A 163 46.25 -27.15 -22.66
CA LEU A 163 46.60 -27.94 -23.85
C LEU A 163 47.96 -27.57 -24.48
N PHE A 164 48.33 -26.28 -24.35
CA PHE A 164 49.58 -25.76 -24.98
C PHE A 164 50.43 -25.01 -23.95
N PRO A 165 50.90 -25.67 -22.87
CA PRO A 165 51.70 -25.02 -21.84
C PRO A 165 53.05 -24.55 -22.36
N GLU A 166 53.65 -25.28 -23.30
CA GLU A 166 54.95 -24.96 -23.90
C GLU A 166 54.98 -23.58 -24.59
N PHE A 167 53.87 -23.17 -25.19
CA PHE A 167 53.74 -21.84 -25.79
C PHE A 167 54.08 -20.69 -24.85
N TRP A 168 53.77 -20.81 -23.55
CA TRP A 168 54.06 -19.82 -22.54
C TRP A 168 55.43 -20.05 -21.90
N LEU A 169 55.81 -21.30 -21.65
CA LEU A 169 57.11 -21.65 -21.04
C LEU A 169 58.29 -21.21 -21.89
N GLU A 170 58.18 -21.31 -23.23
CA GLU A 170 59.20 -20.77 -24.16
C GLU A 170 59.38 -19.26 -24.08
N ARG A 171 58.35 -18.54 -23.54
CA ARG A 171 58.36 -17.07 -23.34
C ARG A 171 58.69 -16.70 -21.90
N GLY A 172 59.06 -17.68 -21.07
CA GLY A 172 59.39 -17.45 -19.65
C GLY A 172 58.17 -17.14 -18.77
N ILE A 173 56.94 -17.46 -19.23
CA ILE A 173 55.67 -17.21 -18.52
C ILE A 173 55.10 -18.53 -18.05
N HIS A 174 54.75 -18.66 -16.76
CA HIS A 174 54.05 -19.84 -16.26
C HIS A 174 52.55 -19.75 -16.62
N PRO A 175 52.01 -20.78 -17.30
CA PRO A 175 50.62 -20.78 -17.72
C PRO A 175 49.68 -20.98 -16.51
N HIS A 176 48.89 -19.98 -16.18
CA HIS A 176 47.83 -20.11 -15.19
C HIS A 176 46.48 -20.43 -15.84
N VAL A 177 45.71 -21.32 -15.21
CA VAL A 177 44.34 -21.63 -15.59
C VAL A 177 43.35 -20.84 -14.70
N TYR A 178 42.15 -20.57 -15.20
CA TYR A 178 41.08 -19.79 -14.54
C TYR A 178 39.76 -20.55 -14.59
N PHE A 179 39.79 -21.90 -14.56
CA PHE A 179 38.57 -22.73 -14.54
C PHE A 179 37.74 -22.48 -13.29
N GLU A 180 38.40 -22.22 -12.14
CA GLU A 180 37.77 -21.86 -10.89
C GLU A 180 37.00 -20.54 -11.04
N ALA A 181 37.61 -19.54 -11.68
CA ALA A 181 36.92 -18.26 -11.91
C ALA A 181 35.66 -18.43 -12.77
N ALA A 182 35.77 -19.15 -13.92
CA ALA A 182 34.62 -19.38 -14.80
C ALA A 182 33.47 -20.10 -14.07
N SER A 183 33.77 -21.12 -13.25
CA SER A 183 32.78 -21.92 -12.53
C SER A 183 32.14 -21.15 -11.39
N VAL A 184 32.95 -20.51 -10.55
CA VAL A 184 32.48 -19.76 -9.38
C VAL A 184 31.63 -18.57 -9.77
N ILE A 185 31.97 -17.88 -10.87
CA ILE A 185 31.17 -16.77 -11.40
C ILE A 185 29.76 -17.25 -11.77
N ILE A 186 29.65 -18.36 -12.51
CA ILE A 186 28.35 -18.95 -12.88
C ILE A 186 27.58 -19.37 -11.63
N ALA A 187 28.23 -20.00 -10.65
CA ALA A 187 27.60 -20.40 -9.39
C ALA A 187 27.05 -19.20 -8.62
N PHE A 188 27.83 -18.12 -8.46
CA PHE A 188 27.36 -16.91 -7.77
C PHE A 188 26.24 -16.20 -8.51
N ILE A 189 26.27 -16.12 -9.82
CA ILE A 189 25.20 -15.49 -10.59
C ILE A 189 23.92 -16.32 -10.54
N LEU A 190 24.02 -17.66 -10.62
CA LEU A 190 22.86 -18.53 -10.45
C LEU A 190 22.29 -18.46 -9.03
N LEU A 191 23.14 -18.36 -8.00
CA LEU A 191 22.71 -18.11 -6.62
C LEU A 191 22.01 -16.75 -6.48
N GLY A 192 22.57 -15.70 -7.04
CA GLY A 192 21.96 -14.36 -7.07
C GLY A 192 20.57 -14.39 -7.70
N ARG A 193 20.41 -15.07 -8.85
CA ARG A 193 19.12 -15.27 -9.53
C ARG A 193 18.14 -16.10 -8.70
N LEU A 194 18.61 -17.11 -8.01
CA LEU A 194 17.76 -17.92 -7.11
C LEU A 194 17.20 -17.08 -5.96
N LEU A 195 18.05 -16.27 -5.33
CA LEU A 195 17.64 -15.35 -4.26
C LEU A 195 16.67 -14.28 -4.77
N GLU A 196 16.92 -13.78 -5.99
CA GLU A 196 16.02 -12.87 -6.69
C GLU A 196 14.64 -13.48 -6.91
N GLU A 197 14.56 -14.69 -7.46
CA GLU A 197 13.30 -15.37 -7.74
C GLU A 197 12.51 -15.68 -6.45
N LYS A 198 13.22 -16.09 -5.39
CA LYS A 198 12.63 -16.27 -4.06
C LYS A 198 12.05 -14.97 -3.49
N ALA A 199 12.74 -13.86 -3.71
CA ALA A 199 12.29 -12.54 -3.27
C ALA A 199 11.04 -12.07 -4.02
N LYS A 200 10.98 -12.27 -5.35
CA LYS A 200 9.79 -11.97 -6.16
C LYS A 200 8.57 -12.73 -5.63
N GLY A 201 8.71 -14.01 -5.29
CA GLY A 201 7.64 -14.79 -4.68
C GLY A 201 7.14 -14.22 -3.35
N ASN A 202 8.04 -13.72 -2.50
CA ASN A 202 7.68 -13.13 -1.21
C ASN A 202 7.02 -11.75 -1.33
N THR A 203 7.29 -10.98 -2.37
CA THR A 203 6.68 -9.66 -2.58
C THR A 203 5.23 -9.76 -3.06
N SER A 204 4.82 -10.86 -3.69
CA SER A 204 3.43 -11.13 -4.11
C SER A 204 2.56 -11.69 -2.96
N SER A 205 3.08 -11.80 -1.74
CA SER A 205 2.36 -12.39 -0.61
C SER A 205 1.09 -11.62 -0.20
N ALA A 206 1.03 -10.31 -0.41
CA ALA A 206 -0.15 -9.49 -0.09
C ALA A 206 -1.35 -9.88 -0.98
N ILE A 207 -1.14 -10.00 -2.30
CA ILE A 207 -2.19 -10.43 -3.23
C ILE A 207 -2.66 -11.84 -2.90
N ARG A 208 -1.73 -12.78 -2.62
CA ARG A 208 -2.10 -14.14 -2.22
C ARG A 208 -2.93 -14.18 -0.94
N LYS A 209 -2.65 -13.32 0.02
CA LYS A 209 -3.48 -13.20 1.23
C LYS A 209 -4.88 -12.73 0.88
N LEU A 210 -5.03 -11.73 0.00
CA LEU A 210 -6.34 -11.25 -0.46
C LEU A 210 -7.10 -12.33 -1.24
N MET A 211 -6.46 -13.02 -2.18
CA MET A 211 -7.08 -14.13 -2.93
C MET A 211 -7.51 -15.28 -2.01
N GLY A 212 -6.74 -15.59 -0.96
CA GLY A 212 -7.07 -16.61 0.03
C GLY A 212 -8.22 -16.25 0.97
N LEU A 213 -8.81 -15.05 0.83
CA LEU A 213 -10.00 -14.66 1.60
C LEU A 213 -11.31 -15.18 1.02
N GLN A 214 -11.34 -15.55 -0.24
CA GLN A 214 -12.53 -16.05 -0.91
C GLN A 214 -12.73 -17.53 -0.58
N PRO A 215 -13.91 -17.95 -0.04
CA PRO A 215 -14.22 -19.36 0.20
C PRO A 215 -14.48 -20.07 -1.12
N GLN A 216 -14.19 -21.37 -1.19
CA GLN A 216 -14.42 -22.16 -2.41
C GLN A 216 -15.89 -22.61 -2.56
N THR A 217 -16.60 -22.74 -1.45
CA THR A 217 -17.98 -23.22 -1.41
C THR A 217 -18.84 -22.34 -0.52
N VAL A 218 -20.15 -22.32 -0.77
CA VAL A 218 -21.14 -21.46 -0.11
C VAL A 218 -22.42 -22.23 0.15
N THR A 219 -23.12 -21.89 1.24
CA THR A 219 -24.44 -22.46 1.55
C THR A 219 -25.53 -21.55 0.99
N VAL A 220 -26.21 -22.01 -0.06
CA VAL A 220 -27.35 -21.31 -0.69
C VAL A 220 -28.66 -21.91 -0.18
N ILE A 221 -29.64 -21.04 0.10
CA ILE A 221 -31.03 -21.44 0.47
C ILE A 221 -31.85 -21.58 -0.80
N THR A 222 -32.26 -22.80 -1.12
CA THR A 222 -33.04 -23.11 -2.32
C THR A 222 -34.54 -23.26 -2.05
N GLY A 223 -34.98 -23.20 -0.77
CA GLY A 223 -36.36 -23.29 -0.34
C GLY A 223 -36.49 -23.07 1.18
N PRO A 224 -37.73 -23.06 1.73
CA PRO A 224 -37.97 -22.69 3.14
C PRO A 224 -37.15 -23.46 4.19
N SER A 225 -36.70 -24.69 3.85
CA SER A 225 -35.92 -25.58 4.73
C SER A 225 -34.83 -26.34 3.99
N SER A 226 -34.46 -25.91 2.79
CA SER A 226 -33.48 -26.61 1.94
C SER A 226 -32.22 -25.79 1.79
N GLU A 227 -31.13 -26.27 2.43
CA GLU A 227 -29.77 -25.73 2.29
C GLU A 227 -28.98 -26.60 1.30
N LYS A 228 -28.26 -25.96 0.37
CA LYS A 228 -27.37 -26.63 -0.57
C LYS A 228 -26.01 -25.96 -0.59
N VAL A 229 -24.93 -26.74 -0.41
CA VAL A 229 -23.57 -26.26 -0.57
C VAL A 229 -23.21 -26.31 -2.06
N VAL A 230 -22.82 -25.18 -2.63
CA VAL A 230 -22.45 -25.05 -4.04
C VAL A 230 -21.08 -24.40 -4.18
N PRO A 231 -20.33 -24.65 -5.25
CA PRO A 231 -19.14 -23.88 -5.59
C PRO A 231 -19.47 -22.41 -5.80
N ILE A 232 -18.55 -21.51 -5.44
CA ILE A 232 -18.76 -20.06 -5.52
C ILE A 232 -19.05 -19.59 -6.95
N GLU A 233 -18.51 -20.25 -7.96
CA GLU A 233 -18.68 -19.93 -9.38
C GLU A 233 -20.15 -20.15 -9.88
N GLN A 234 -20.96 -20.89 -9.12
CA GLN A 234 -22.35 -21.16 -9.47
C GLN A 234 -23.34 -20.13 -8.91
N ILE A 235 -22.86 -19.21 -8.03
CA ILE A 235 -23.71 -18.20 -7.41
C ILE A 235 -24.13 -17.16 -8.44
N ARG A 236 -25.42 -16.77 -8.37
CA ARG A 236 -26.00 -15.73 -9.22
C ARG A 236 -26.53 -14.57 -8.38
N PRO A 237 -26.58 -13.37 -8.93
CA PRO A 237 -27.28 -12.25 -8.29
C PRO A 237 -28.74 -12.65 -7.95
N GLY A 238 -29.16 -12.35 -6.73
CA GLY A 238 -30.48 -12.73 -6.20
C GLY A 238 -30.49 -14.00 -5.34
N ASP A 239 -29.45 -14.83 -5.37
CA ASP A 239 -29.37 -16.02 -4.51
C ASP A 239 -29.33 -15.64 -3.03
N ILE A 240 -30.03 -16.36 -2.18
CA ILE A 240 -30.04 -16.18 -0.73
C ILE A 240 -28.97 -17.08 -0.12
N ILE A 241 -28.01 -16.48 0.53
CA ILE A 241 -26.84 -17.15 1.12
C ILE A 241 -26.92 -17.09 2.64
N LEU A 242 -26.68 -18.24 3.30
CA LEU A 242 -26.56 -18.35 4.74
C LEU A 242 -25.10 -18.28 5.15
N VAL A 243 -24.79 -17.43 6.13
CA VAL A 243 -23.44 -17.32 6.73
C VAL A 243 -23.52 -17.64 8.21
N LYS A 244 -22.76 -18.65 8.64
CA LYS A 244 -22.66 -19.09 10.03
C LYS A 244 -21.49 -18.39 10.76
N PRO A 245 -21.44 -18.41 12.08
CA PRO A 245 -20.31 -17.86 12.82
C PRO A 245 -18.96 -18.48 12.41
N GLY A 246 -17.95 -17.66 12.20
CA GLY A 246 -16.62 -18.06 11.75
C GLY A 246 -16.49 -18.26 10.24
N GLU A 247 -17.58 -18.25 9.48
CA GLU A 247 -17.54 -18.37 8.03
C GLU A 247 -17.17 -17.03 7.36
N ARG A 248 -16.59 -17.17 6.17
CA ARG A 248 -16.29 -16.02 5.31
C ARG A 248 -17.45 -15.74 4.37
N ILE A 249 -17.74 -14.47 4.18
CA ILE A 249 -18.73 -14.00 3.22
C ILE A 249 -18.15 -14.16 1.82
N ALA A 250 -18.89 -14.81 0.93
CA ALA A 250 -18.36 -15.22 -0.36
C ALA A 250 -18.48 -14.16 -1.44
N VAL A 251 -19.58 -13.41 -1.45
CA VAL A 251 -19.95 -12.42 -2.47
C VAL A 251 -20.52 -11.17 -1.79
N ASP A 252 -20.60 -10.05 -2.53
CA ASP A 252 -21.22 -8.85 -1.99
C ASP A 252 -22.74 -8.92 -2.04
N GLY A 253 -23.42 -8.37 -1.03
CA GLY A 253 -24.88 -8.40 -0.99
C GLY A 253 -25.48 -7.60 0.16
N ILE A 254 -26.80 -7.78 0.36
CA ILE A 254 -27.58 -7.10 1.39
C ILE A 254 -28.22 -8.13 2.35
N VAL A 255 -28.08 -7.90 3.64
CA VAL A 255 -28.68 -8.73 4.69
C VAL A 255 -30.22 -8.68 4.60
N THR A 256 -30.83 -9.85 4.45
CA THR A 256 -32.29 -10.01 4.39
C THR A 256 -32.89 -10.40 5.74
N GLU A 257 -32.22 -11.28 6.48
CA GLU A 257 -32.66 -11.79 7.78
C GLU A 257 -31.48 -12.02 8.73
N GLY A 258 -31.74 -11.87 10.02
CA GLY A 258 -30.75 -12.08 11.06
C GLY A 258 -29.91 -10.84 11.37
N SER A 259 -28.97 -10.99 12.28
CA SER A 259 -27.99 -9.95 12.61
C SER A 259 -26.69 -10.57 13.11
N SER A 260 -25.58 -9.88 12.89
CA SER A 260 -24.27 -10.33 13.32
C SER A 260 -23.28 -9.18 13.44
N TYR A 261 -22.09 -9.48 13.95
CA TYR A 261 -20.89 -8.65 13.86
C TYR A 261 -19.94 -9.26 12.82
N VAL A 262 -19.52 -8.47 11.85
CA VAL A 262 -18.65 -8.87 10.77
C VAL A 262 -17.30 -8.14 10.87
N ASP A 263 -16.23 -8.90 10.82
CA ASP A 263 -14.87 -8.38 10.74
C ASP A 263 -14.57 -7.98 9.30
N GLU A 264 -14.52 -6.68 9.07
CA GLU A 264 -14.20 -6.06 7.78
C GLU A 264 -12.76 -5.54 7.72
N SER A 265 -11.92 -5.84 8.72
CA SER A 265 -10.55 -5.32 8.85
C SER A 265 -9.65 -5.60 7.65
N MET A 266 -9.92 -6.70 6.94
CA MET A 266 -9.17 -7.06 5.73
C MET A 266 -9.45 -6.13 4.54
N LEU A 267 -10.60 -5.44 4.55
CA LEU A 267 -10.96 -4.45 3.53
C LEU A 267 -10.70 -3.02 4.02
N SER A 268 -11.26 -2.66 5.17
CA SER A 268 -11.20 -1.29 5.72
C SER A 268 -9.88 -0.98 6.42
N GLY A 269 -9.18 -2.01 6.93
CA GLY A 269 -8.02 -1.87 7.81
C GLY A 269 -8.38 -1.48 9.26
N GLU A 270 -9.67 -1.45 9.61
CA GLU A 270 -10.18 -1.12 10.95
C GLU A 270 -10.40 -2.40 11.77
N PRO A 271 -9.85 -2.50 13.00
CA PRO A 271 -9.90 -3.74 13.76
C PRO A 271 -11.24 -4.00 14.43
N VAL A 272 -12.18 -3.05 14.40
CA VAL A 272 -13.48 -3.15 15.08
C VAL A 272 -14.49 -3.83 14.16
N ALA A 273 -15.14 -4.89 14.66
CA ALA A 273 -16.19 -5.57 13.92
C ALA A 273 -17.44 -4.70 13.77
N VAL A 274 -18.03 -4.70 12.58
CA VAL A 274 -19.18 -3.88 12.20
C VAL A 274 -20.47 -4.65 12.41
N ALA A 275 -21.45 -4.05 13.11
CA ALA A 275 -22.76 -4.62 13.27
C ALA A 275 -23.50 -4.67 11.92
N LYS A 276 -24.00 -5.84 11.53
CA LYS A 276 -24.82 -6.04 10.34
C LYS A 276 -26.22 -6.47 10.75
N GLN A 277 -27.19 -5.71 10.30
CA GLN A 277 -28.63 -5.93 10.52
C GLN A 277 -29.34 -5.96 9.17
N LYS A 278 -30.63 -6.23 9.16
CA LYS A 278 -31.45 -6.20 7.94
C LYS A 278 -31.18 -4.92 7.13
N ASN A 279 -31.02 -5.05 5.83
CA ASN A 279 -30.66 -4.02 4.85
C ASN A 279 -29.21 -3.51 4.95
N ALA A 280 -28.36 -4.08 5.79
CA ALA A 280 -26.94 -3.76 5.82
C ALA A 280 -26.20 -4.43 4.67
N LYS A 281 -25.23 -3.71 4.06
CA LYS A 281 -24.35 -4.28 3.04
C LYS A 281 -23.30 -5.16 3.68
N VAL A 282 -22.99 -6.28 3.00
CA VAL A 282 -21.90 -7.20 3.34
C VAL A 282 -20.99 -7.41 2.14
N PHE A 283 -19.72 -7.68 2.39
CA PHE A 283 -18.69 -7.72 1.37
C PHE A 283 -17.94 -9.04 1.36
N ALA A 284 -17.57 -9.51 0.17
CA ALA A 284 -16.77 -10.71 -0.04
C ALA A 284 -15.44 -10.66 0.72
N GLY A 285 -15.04 -11.80 1.32
CA GLY A 285 -13.78 -11.96 2.03
C GLY A 285 -13.80 -11.56 3.50
N THR A 286 -14.86 -10.88 3.99
CA THR A 286 -15.05 -10.52 5.39
C THR A 286 -15.48 -11.72 6.22
N ILE A 287 -15.30 -11.68 7.54
CA ILE A 287 -15.52 -12.84 8.43
C ILE A 287 -16.68 -12.56 9.38
N ASN A 288 -17.67 -13.44 9.37
CA ASN A 288 -18.76 -13.41 10.32
C ASN A 288 -18.28 -13.87 11.71
N GLN A 289 -18.44 -13.04 12.74
CA GLN A 289 -17.93 -13.36 14.10
C GLN A 289 -18.99 -14.02 14.99
N LYS A 290 -20.19 -13.42 15.10
CA LYS A 290 -21.23 -13.86 16.02
C LYS A 290 -22.58 -13.83 15.35
N GLY A 291 -23.43 -14.84 15.66
CA GLY A 291 -24.74 -14.92 15.04
C GLY A 291 -24.69 -15.51 13.61
N SER A 292 -25.85 -15.84 13.09
CA SER A 292 -26.03 -16.26 11.71
C SER A 292 -26.98 -15.30 11.03
N PHE A 293 -26.75 -15.04 9.77
CA PHE A 293 -27.62 -14.17 8.97
C PHE A 293 -27.74 -14.70 7.54
N ARG A 294 -28.79 -14.27 6.87
CA ARG A 294 -29.02 -14.51 5.45
C ARG A 294 -28.88 -13.21 4.70
N PHE A 295 -28.30 -13.28 3.52
CA PHE A 295 -28.17 -12.12 2.65
C PHE A 295 -28.47 -12.51 1.20
N SER A 296 -28.97 -11.53 0.43
CA SER A 296 -29.15 -11.66 -1.02
C SER A 296 -27.87 -11.25 -1.73
N ALA A 297 -27.35 -12.09 -2.61
CA ALA A 297 -26.21 -11.77 -3.45
C ALA A 297 -26.55 -10.65 -4.45
N GLU A 298 -25.74 -9.61 -4.52
CA GLU A 298 -25.87 -8.51 -5.49
C GLU A 298 -24.77 -8.53 -6.53
N LYS A 299 -23.48 -8.60 -6.08
CA LYS A 299 -22.31 -8.62 -6.96
C LYS A 299 -21.57 -9.93 -6.75
N VAL A 300 -21.29 -10.64 -7.85
CA VAL A 300 -20.67 -11.96 -7.85
C VAL A 300 -19.42 -11.97 -8.73
N GLY A 301 -18.54 -12.95 -8.51
CA GLY A 301 -17.34 -13.15 -9.35
C GLY A 301 -16.44 -11.91 -9.39
N THR A 302 -16.15 -11.41 -10.60
CA THR A 302 -15.27 -10.25 -10.85
C THR A 302 -15.83 -8.92 -10.39
N ASP A 303 -17.14 -8.84 -10.16
CA ASP A 303 -17.83 -7.59 -9.81
C ASP A 303 -17.79 -7.29 -8.31
N THR A 304 -17.38 -8.26 -7.48
CA THR A 304 -17.23 -8.06 -6.04
C THR A 304 -16.16 -7.02 -5.71
N LEU A 305 -16.33 -6.30 -4.59
CA LEU A 305 -15.37 -5.33 -4.11
C LEU A 305 -13.97 -5.96 -3.92
N LEU A 306 -13.91 -7.18 -3.35
CA LEU A 306 -12.66 -7.90 -3.17
C LEU A 306 -11.96 -8.20 -4.51
N ALA A 307 -12.70 -8.64 -5.52
CA ALA A 307 -12.14 -8.89 -6.86
C ALA A 307 -11.61 -7.60 -7.49
N LYS A 308 -12.34 -6.48 -7.40
CA LYS A 308 -11.89 -5.16 -7.86
C LYS A 308 -10.61 -4.72 -7.14
N ILE A 309 -10.52 -4.90 -5.82
CA ILE A 309 -9.31 -4.61 -5.04
C ILE A 309 -8.13 -5.44 -5.53
N ILE A 310 -8.31 -6.75 -5.72
CA ILE A 310 -7.26 -7.65 -6.23
C ILE A 310 -6.77 -7.19 -7.60
N HIS A 311 -7.69 -6.86 -8.52
CA HIS A 311 -7.34 -6.36 -9.85
C HIS A 311 -6.56 -5.03 -9.78
N MET A 312 -7.04 -4.08 -8.98
CA MET A 312 -6.36 -2.79 -8.82
C MET A 312 -4.94 -2.95 -8.27
N VAL A 313 -4.74 -3.84 -7.29
CA VAL A 313 -3.41 -4.13 -6.73
C VAL A 313 -2.52 -4.84 -7.76
N GLN A 314 -3.06 -5.75 -8.58
CA GLN A 314 -2.34 -6.41 -9.67
C GLN A 314 -1.88 -5.41 -10.74
N ASP A 315 -2.76 -4.54 -11.18
CA ASP A 315 -2.48 -3.51 -12.19
C ASP A 315 -1.44 -2.52 -11.68
N ALA A 316 -1.59 -2.09 -10.42
CA ALA A 316 -0.62 -1.20 -9.77
C ALA A 316 0.77 -1.84 -9.70
N GLN A 317 0.85 -3.12 -9.33
CA GLN A 317 2.13 -3.85 -9.29
C GLN A 317 2.72 -4.08 -10.69
N GLY A 318 1.88 -4.14 -11.72
CA GLY A 318 2.27 -4.23 -13.13
C GLY A 318 2.78 -2.92 -13.71
N SER A 319 2.44 -1.78 -13.12
CA SER A 319 2.81 -0.45 -13.62
C SER A 319 4.29 -0.12 -13.42
N LYS A 320 4.83 0.80 -14.23
CA LYS A 320 6.20 1.30 -14.14
C LYS A 320 6.24 2.73 -13.60
N ALA A 321 7.07 2.96 -12.59
CA ALA A 321 7.36 4.31 -12.13
C ALA A 321 8.26 5.08 -13.12
N PRO A 322 8.16 6.41 -13.21
CA PRO A 322 9.05 7.23 -14.04
C PRO A 322 10.54 7.00 -13.74
N VAL A 323 10.90 6.83 -12.47
CA VAL A 323 12.29 6.52 -12.07
C VAL A 323 12.76 5.16 -12.59
N GLN A 324 11.88 4.18 -12.76
CA GLN A 324 12.22 2.89 -13.36
C GLN A 324 12.50 3.03 -14.85
N GLN A 325 11.71 3.81 -15.58
CA GLN A 325 11.95 4.07 -17.01
C GLN A 325 13.32 4.73 -17.22
N LEU A 326 13.70 5.65 -16.35
CA LEU A 326 15.02 6.27 -16.38
C LEU A 326 16.14 5.24 -16.13
N ALA A 327 15.98 4.37 -15.13
CA ALA A 327 16.93 3.30 -14.81
C ALA A 327 17.10 2.31 -16.00
N ASP A 328 16.01 1.93 -16.65
CA ASP A 328 16.01 1.05 -17.82
C ASP A 328 16.76 1.70 -19.00
N LYS A 329 16.58 3.01 -19.22
CA LYS A 329 17.30 3.76 -20.25
C LYS A 329 18.80 3.82 -19.97
N ILE A 330 19.20 4.09 -18.74
CA ILE A 330 20.60 4.10 -18.32
C ILE A 330 21.21 2.71 -18.53
N ALA A 331 20.54 1.63 -18.11
CA ALA A 331 21.02 0.26 -18.31
C ALA A 331 21.27 -0.08 -19.77
N GLY A 332 20.45 0.41 -20.69
CA GLY A 332 20.63 0.20 -22.14
C GLY A 332 21.90 0.82 -22.74
N ILE A 333 22.36 1.94 -22.16
CA ILE A 333 23.60 2.62 -22.56
C ILE A 333 24.81 2.03 -21.83
N PHE A 334 24.62 1.61 -20.60
CA PHE A 334 25.68 1.16 -19.71
C PHE A 334 26.45 -0.05 -20.24
N VAL A 335 25.75 -1.07 -20.75
CA VAL A 335 26.39 -2.32 -21.22
C VAL A 335 27.37 -2.10 -22.37
N PRO A 336 27.03 -1.38 -23.45
CA PRO A 336 27.99 -1.04 -24.49
C PRO A 336 29.21 -0.24 -23.99
N VAL A 337 28.98 0.72 -23.10
CA VAL A 337 30.06 1.54 -22.52
C VAL A 337 31.02 0.67 -21.72
N ILE A 338 30.53 -0.27 -20.93
CA ILE A 338 31.36 -1.18 -20.16
C ILE A 338 32.18 -2.11 -21.04
N ILE A 339 31.62 -2.63 -22.11
CA ILE A 339 32.39 -3.43 -23.08
C ILE A 339 33.54 -2.60 -23.65
N GLY A 340 33.28 -1.34 -23.99
CA GLY A 340 34.34 -0.41 -24.41
C GLY A 340 35.44 -0.21 -23.34
N ILE A 341 35.06 0.01 -22.08
CA ILE A 341 35.99 0.17 -20.95
C ILE A 341 36.82 -1.11 -20.76
N ALA A 342 36.18 -2.30 -20.82
CA ALA A 342 36.87 -3.58 -20.67
C ALA A 342 37.93 -3.78 -21.77
N VAL A 343 37.61 -3.47 -23.02
CA VAL A 343 38.55 -3.56 -24.16
C VAL A 343 39.65 -2.54 -24.03
N LEU A 344 39.34 -1.29 -23.66
CA LEU A 344 40.36 -0.25 -23.42
C LEU A 344 41.29 -0.62 -22.28
N SER A 345 40.75 -1.20 -21.20
CA SER A 345 41.57 -1.69 -20.06
C SER A 345 42.52 -2.81 -20.54
N PHE A 346 42.04 -3.76 -21.35
CA PHE A 346 42.87 -4.79 -21.93
C PHE A 346 44.01 -4.23 -22.77
N ILE A 347 43.73 -3.29 -23.67
CA ILE A 347 44.73 -2.63 -24.49
C ILE A 347 45.73 -1.84 -23.63
N ALA A 348 45.27 -1.12 -22.62
CA ALA A 348 46.14 -0.38 -21.72
C ALA A 348 47.15 -1.29 -21.01
N TRP A 349 46.70 -2.43 -20.49
CA TRP A 349 47.58 -3.45 -19.87
C TRP A 349 48.58 -4.01 -20.86
N MET A 350 48.16 -4.32 -22.12
CA MET A 350 49.06 -4.79 -23.17
C MET A 350 50.20 -3.80 -23.47
N LEU A 351 49.91 -2.51 -23.36
CA LEU A 351 50.90 -1.45 -23.66
C LEU A 351 51.79 -1.09 -22.46
N LEU A 352 51.26 -1.21 -21.21
CA LEU A 352 51.93 -0.67 -20.02
C LEU A 352 52.69 -1.72 -19.23
N ASP A 353 52.35 -3.01 -19.27
CA ASP A 353 52.85 -4.04 -18.39
C ASP A 353 53.75 -5.08 -19.07
N GLY A 354 54.36 -4.77 -20.17
CA GLY A 354 55.43 -5.55 -20.77
C GLY A 354 55.13 -7.07 -20.91
N GLN A 355 55.88 -7.92 -20.21
CA GLN A 355 55.74 -9.37 -20.35
C GLN A 355 54.41 -9.94 -19.78
N ASN A 356 53.83 -9.31 -18.76
CA ASN A 356 52.59 -9.79 -18.14
C ASN A 356 51.34 -9.09 -18.67
N GLY A 357 51.48 -8.13 -19.57
CA GLY A 357 50.41 -7.26 -20.07
C GLY A 357 49.22 -8.02 -20.65
N PHE A 358 49.47 -9.16 -21.35
CA PHE A 358 48.38 -10.00 -21.87
C PHE A 358 47.56 -10.63 -20.73
N THR A 359 48.23 -11.23 -19.75
CA THR A 359 47.59 -11.96 -18.65
C THR A 359 46.81 -11.00 -17.74
N HIS A 360 47.44 -9.88 -17.32
CA HIS A 360 46.78 -8.87 -16.49
C HIS A 360 45.70 -8.16 -17.26
N GLY A 361 45.88 -7.89 -18.55
CA GLY A 361 44.86 -7.30 -19.41
C GLY A 361 43.64 -8.20 -19.56
N LEU A 362 43.85 -9.50 -19.78
CA LEU A 362 42.76 -10.47 -19.89
C LEU A 362 42.00 -10.58 -18.57
N LEU A 363 42.73 -10.64 -17.46
CA LEU A 363 42.15 -10.68 -16.11
C LEU A 363 41.32 -9.40 -15.84
N ALA A 364 41.85 -8.23 -16.16
CA ALA A 364 41.15 -6.96 -16.04
C ALA A 364 39.89 -6.91 -16.93
N LEU A 365 39.99 -7.33 -18.21
CA LEU A 365 38.86 -7.40 -19.13
C LEU A 365 37.74 -8.26 -18.58
N VAL A 366 38.04 -9.50 -18.15
CA VAL A 366 37.09 -10.44 -17.56
C VAL A 366 36.47 -9.87 -16.31
N THR A 367 37.28 -9.31 -15.40
CA THR A 367 36.83 -8.76 -14.13
C THR A 367 35.93 -7.53 -14.30
N VAL A 368 36.28 -6.62 -15.23
CA VAL A 368 35.43 -5.46 -15.58
C VAL A 368 34.08 -5.91 -16.12
N LEU A 369 34.05 -6.87 -17.03
CA LEU A 369 32.80 -7.39 -17.58
C LEU A 369 31.90 -8.02 -16.50
N ILE A 370 32.46 -8.66 -15.49
CA ILE A 370 31.73 -9.28 -14.39
C ILE A 370 31.20 -8.23 -13.41
N ILE A 371 32.10 -7.38 -12.87
CA ILE A 371 31.73 -6.40 -11.82
C ILE A 371 30.75 -5.35 -12.32
N ALA A 372 30.75 -5.10 -13.60
CA ALA A 372 29.87 -4.14 -14.24
C ALA A 372 28.44 -4.65 -14.46
N CYS A 373 28.11 -5.90 -14.12
CA CYS A 373 26.75 -6.40 -14.24
C CYS A 373 25.77 -5.61 -13.34
N PRO A 374 24.83 -4.81 -13.83
CA PRO A 374 23.88 -4.09 -12.99
C PRO A 374 22.73 -5.03 -12.56
N CYS A 375 23.06 -6.20 -11.98
CA CYS A 375 22.12 -7.26 -11.66
C CYS A 375 20.99 -6.80 -10.75
N ALA A 376 21.30 -5.97 -9.74
CA ALA A 376 20.34 -5.44 -8.78
C ALA A 376 19.45 -4.33 -9.34
N LEU A 377 19.85 -3.64 -10.41
CA LEU A 377 19.14 -2.48 -10.95
C LEU A 377 17.72 -2.82 -11.41
N GLY A 378 17.55 -3.97 -12.07
CA GLY A 378 16.25 -4.43 -12.56
C GLY A 378 15.24 -4.72 -11.45
N LEU A 379 15.71 -4.91 -10.21
CA LEU A 379 14.87 -5.18 -9.03
C LEU A 379 14.71 -3.97 -8.12
N ALA A 380 15.61 -3.00 -8.19
CA ALA A 380 15.72 -1.90 -7.23
C ALA A 380 14.42 -1.13 -7.05
N THR A 381 13.72 -0.85 -8.14
CA THR A 381 12.45 -0.11 -8.14
C THR A 381 11.24 -1.03 -7.98
N PRO A 382 11.07 -2.10 -8.79
CA PRO A 382 9.84 -2.90 -8.75
C PRO A 382 9.62 -3.60 -7.40
N THR A 383 10.66 -4.13 -6.75
CA THR A 383 10.48 -4.81 -5.45
C THR A 383 10.02 -3.86 -4.35
N ALA A 384 10.52 -2.63 -4.33
CA ALA A 384 10.09 -1.63 -3.37
C ALA A 384 8.64 -1.18 -3.63
N ILE A 385 8.25 -1.00 -4.89
CA ILE A 385 6.88 -0.66 -5.31
C ILE A 385 5.92 -1.78 -4.91
N MET A 386 6.23 -3.05 -5.25
CA MET A 386 5.38 -4.18 -4.90
C MET A 386 5.15 -4.30 -3.39
N VAL A 387 6.20 -4.10 -2.59
CA VAL A 387 6.08 -4.11 -1.12
C VAL A 387 5.28 -2.90 -0.63
N GLY A 388 5.49 -1.71 -1.20
CA GLY A 388 4.76 -0.49 -0.84
C GLY A 388 3.27 -0.59 -1.15
N ILE A 389 2.90 -0.99 -2.37
CA ILE A 389 1.50 -1.18 -2.80
C ILE A 389 0.85 -2.27 -1.96
N GLY A 390 1.53 -3.42 -1.75
CA GLY A 390 0.98 -4.50 -0.94
C GLY A 390 0.73 -4.08 0.50
N LYS A 391 1.62 -3.29 1.09
CA LYS A 391 1.45 -2.75 2.45
C LYS A 391 0.33 -1.71 2.52
N GLY A 392 0.13 -0.92 1.47
CA GLY A 392 -1.01 -0.01 1.35
C GLY A 392 -2.33 -0.78 1.33
N ALA A 393 -2.42 -1.80 0.48
CA ALA A 393 -3.61 -2.64 0.36
C ALA A 393 -3.97 -3.35 1.68
N GLU A 394 -2.97 -3.89 2.42
CA GLU A 394 -3.19 -4.47 3.77
C GLU A 394 -3.77 -3.47 4.78
N ARG A 395 -3.77 -2.16 4.48
CA ARG A 395 -4.27 -1.07 5.34
C ARG A 395 -5.49 -0.34 4.76
N GLY A 396 -6.09 -0.90 3.73
CA GLY A 396 -7.23 -0.28 3.06
C GLY A 396 -6.86 0.93 2.19
N ILE A 397 -5.57 1.10 1.85
CA ILE A 397 -5.07 2.15 0.96
C ILE A 397 -4.73 1.51 -0.38
N LEU A 398 -5.58 1.69 -1.38
CA LEU A 398 -5.38 1.19 -2.73
C LEU A 398 -4.68 2.24 -3.57
N ILE A 399 -3.65 1.83 -4.28
CA ILE A 399 -2.82 2.70 -5.11
C ILE A 399 -2.94 2.22 -6.55
N LYS A 400 -3.36 3.08 -7.45
CA LYS A 400 -3.67 2.72 -8.84
C LYS A 400 -2.44 2.35 -9.67
N ASP A 401 -1.32 3.04 -9.42
CA ASP A 401 -0.08 2.84 -10.18
C ASP A 401 1.17 3.32 -9.41
N ALA A 402 2.32 2.97 -9.93
CA ALA A 402 3.61 3.34 -9.35
C ALA A 402 3.92 4.85 -9.49
N GLU A 403 3.35 5.52 -10.48
CA GLU A 403 3.49 6.97 -10.67
C GLU A 403 2.76 7.73 -9.56
N SER A 404 1.59 7.23 -9.14
CA SER A 404 0.82 7.77 -8.02
C SER A 404 1.61 7.76 -6.71
N LEU A 405 2.38 6.69 -6.44
CA LEU A 405 3.32 6.65 -5.30
C LEU A 405 4.40 7.73 -5.39
N GLU A 406 4.96 7.92 -6.57
CA GLU A 406 6.01 8.92 -6.76
C GLU A 406 5.45 10.34 -6.65
N THR A 407 4.26 10.59 -7.17
CA THR A 407 3.54 11.85 -7.09
C THR A 407 3.13 12.17 -5.66
N ALA A 408 2.58 11.21 -4.92
CA ALA A 408 2.17 11.37 -3.53
C ALA A 408 3.32 11.84 -2.62
N LYS A 409 4.55 11.43 -2.89
CA LYS A 409 5.72 11.93 -2.16
C LYS A 409 5.92 13.44 -2.33
N LYS A 410 5.55 14.01 -3.49
CA LYS A 410 5.78 15.42 -3.85
C LYS A 410 4.68 16.34 -3.35
N ILE A 411 3.57 15.80 -2.85
CA ILE A 411 2.42 16.57 -2.36
C ILE A 411 2.84 17.46 -1.20
N ASN A 412 2.49 18.74 -1.32
CA ASN A 412 2.69 19.77 -0.32
C ASN A 412 1.38 20.51 0.04
N THR A 413 0.29 20.21 -0.65
CA THR A 413 -1.03 20.82 -0.42
C THR A 413 -2.10 19.73 -0.55
N VAL A 414 -2.98 19.64 0.44
CA VAL A 414 -4.13 18.74 0.44
C VAL A 414 -5.41 19.58 0.43
N VAL A 415 -6.28 19.33 -0.51
CA VAL A 415 -7.61 19.92 -0.61
C VAL A 415 -8.63 18.86 -0.23
N LEU A 416 -9.47 19.16 0.76
CA LEU A 416 -10.49 18.27 1.28
C LEU A 416 -11.86 18.77 0.87
N ASP A 417 -12.72 17.92 0.36
CA ASP A 417 -14.14 18.22 0.32
C ASP A 417 -14.71 18.19 1.73
N LYS A 418 -15.76 18.96 1.99
CA LYS A 418 -16.41 18.97 3.30
C LYS A 418 -17.27 17.71 3.51
N THR A 419 -18.28 17.52 2.66
CA THR A 419 -19.39 16.59 2.89
C THR A 419 -18.96 15.14 2.68
N GLY A 420 -19.20 14.27 3.68
CA GLY A 420 -18.79 12.86 3.60
C GLY A 420 -17.28 12.62 3.71
N THR A 421 -16.45 13.66 3.58
CA THR A 421 -14.98 13.60 3.72
C THR A 421 -14.54 14.14 5.08
N VAL A 422 -14.62 15.44 5.33
CA VAL A 422 -14.32 16.04 6.65
C VAL A 422 -15.44 15.74 7.64
N THR A 423 -16.67 15.67 7.19
CA THR A 423 -17.87 15.38 7.99
C THR A 423 -18.38 13.97 7.70
N GLU A 424 -19.30 13.48 8.56
CA GLU A 424 -19.90 12.15 8.41
C GLU A 424 -20.75 12.01 7.13
N GLY A 425 -21.22 13.16 6.55
CA GLY A 425 -22.12 13.16 5.42
C GLY A 425 -23.55 12.70 5.78
N LYS A 426 -23.84 12.63 7.07
CA LYS A 426 -25.14 12.24 7.63
C LYS A 426 -25.63 13.35 8.53
N PRO A 427 -26.50 14.22 8.02
CA PRO A 427 -27.10 15.28 8.84
C PRO A 427 -27.78 14.70 10.06
N VAL A 428 -27.63 15.35 11.22
CA VAL A 428 -28.31 14.99 12.46
C VAL A 428 -28.95 16.25 13.05
N VAL A 429 -30.11 16.06 13.71
CA VAL A 429 -30.74 17.14 14.48
C VAL A 429 -29.96 17.33 15.77
N GLY A 430 -29.32 18.49 15.95
CA GLY A 430 -28.63 18.88 17.17
C GLY A 430 -29.61 19.44 18.20
N ASP A 431 -30.41 20.41 17.80
CA ASP A 431 -31.40 21.06 18.67
C ASP A 431 -32.79 21.05 18.02
N LEU A 432 -33.79 20.60 18.75
CA LEU A 432 -35.22 20.71 18.35
C LEU A 432 -35.95 21.55 19.40
N ILE A 433 -36.39 22.74 19.01
CA ILE A 433 -36.97 23.74 19.89
C ILE A 433 -38.42 23.95 19.49
N TRP A 434 -39.33 23.70 20.41
CA TRP A 434 -40.77 23.86 20.26
C TRP A 434 -41.28 25.18 20.85
N ALA A 435 -42.18 25.88 20.15
CA ALA A 435 -42.96 26.97 20.75
C ALA A 435 -43.94 26.40 21.78
N THR A 436 -44.60 25.30 21.42
CA THR A 436 -45.47 24.51 22.30
C THR A 436 -45.34 23.06 21.89
N GLN A 437 -44.69 22.25 22.69
CA GLN A 437 -44.51 20.84 22.44
C GLN A 437 -45.81 20.06 22.73
N THR A 438 -46.29 19.32 21.73
CA THR A 438 -47.38 18.36 21.87
C THR A 438 -47.05 17.09 21.13
N ALA A 439 -47.50 15.93 21.65
CA ALA A 439 -47.31 14.65 20.94
C ALA A 439 -47.96 14.62 19.56
N ALA A 440 -49.03 15.40 19.36
CA ALA A 440 -49.68 15.52 18.05
C ALA A 440 -48.79 16.22 17.01
N HIS A 441 -48.14 17.33 17.44
CA HIS A 441 -47.22 18.07 16.53
C HIS A 441 -45.96 17.25 16.22
N GLU A 442 -45.44 16.50 17.17
CA GLU A 442 -44.32 15.61 16.91
C GLU A 442 -44.66 14.52 15.87
N ASN A 443 -45.83 13.88 16.02
CA ASN A 443 -46.32 12.88 15.09
C ASN A 443 -46.52 13.41 13.67
N ILE A 444 -47.08 14.65 13.56
CA ILE A 444 -47.30 15.30 12.27
C ILE A 444 -45.98 15.69 11.62
N PHE A 445 -45.05 16.27 12.39
CA PHE A 445 -43.73 16.65 11.87
C PHE A 445 -42.96 15.44 11.39
N TYR A 446 -42.95 14.36 12.17
CA TYR A 446 -42.35 13.06 11.78
C TYR A 446 -42.98 12.55 10.48
N SER A 447 -44.32 12.45 10.39
CA SER A 447 -45.01 11.86 9.26
C SER A 447 -44.85 12.70 7.99
N LEU A 448 -44.83 14.04 8.12
CA LEU A 448 -44.66 14.98 7.01
C LEU A 448 -43.25 14.83 6.41
N GLU A 449 -42.19 14.80 7.25
CA GLU A 449 -40.82 14.64 6.80
C GLU A 449 -40.50 13.20 6.30
N LYS A 450 -41.23 12.20 6.79
CA LYS A 450 -41.10 10.80 6.33
C LYS A 450 -41.48 10.63 4.84
N LEU A 451 -42.33 11.50 4.31
CA LEU A 451 -42.71 11.51 2.90
C LEU A 451 -41.70 12.26 2.00
N SER A 452 -40.70 12.90 2.60
CA SER A 452 -39.67 13.64 1.89
C SER A 452 -38.40 12.80 1.69
N GLU A 453 -37.85 12.85 0.47
CA GLU A 453 -36.57 12.18 0.15
C GLU A 453 -35.34 13.05 0.49
N HIS A 454 -35.55 14.22 1.10
CA HIS A 454 -34.47 15.16 1.37
C HIS A 454 -33.61 14.66 2.56
N PRO A 455 -32.24 14.72 2.49
CA PRO A 455 -31.38 14.26 3.59
C PRO A 455 -31.63 14.94 4.95
N LEU A 456 -32.08 16.20 4.95
CA LEU A 456 -32.46 16.92 6.17
C LEU A 456 -33.77 16.38 6.77
N ALA A 457 -34.70 15.96 5.94
CA ALA A 457 -35.95 15.33 6.38
C ALA A 457 -35.65 13.99 7.06
N GLU A 458 -34.76 13.17 6.48
CA GLU A 458 -34.31 11.93 7.09
C GLU A 458 -33.65 12.13 8.47
N ALA A 459 -32.96 13.25 8.68
CA ALA A 459 -32.39 13.59 9.98
C ALA A 459 -33.50 13.84 11.02
N VAL A 460 -34.57 14.55 10.65
CA VAL A 460 -35.73 14.79 11.51
C VAL A 460 -36.45 13.48 11.84
N VAL A 461 -36.68 12.64 10.82
CA VAL A 461 -37.31 11.31 10.98
C VAL A 461 -36.51 10.43 11.95
N ARG A 462 -35.19 10.39 11.81
CA ARG A 462 -34.33 9.65 12.74
C ARG A 462 -34.36 10.20 14.17
N HIS A 463 -34.46 11.50 14.31
CA HIS A 463 -34.54 12.13 15.63
C HIS A 463 -35.89 11.83 16.32
N LEU A 464 -36.96 11.84 15.57
CA LEU A 464 -38.33 11.62 16.04
C LEU A 464 -38.78 10.14 15.90
N GLN A 465 -37.87 9.19 15.91
CA GLN A 465 -38.17 7.74 15.69
C GLN A 465 -39.18 7.13 16.65
N ASN A 466 -39.46 7.75 17.78
CA ASN A 466 -40.48 7.35 18.75
C ASN A 466 -41.88 7.93 18.48
N ALA A 467 -41.99 8.87 17.53
CA ALA A 467 -43.28 9.45 17.14
C ALA A 467 -44.12 8.43 16.38
N ARG A 468 -45.43 8.57 16.45
CA ARG A 468 -46.39 7.71 15.75
C ARG A 468 -46.65 8.24 14.35
N ASP A 469 -46.73 7.31 13.40
CA ASP A 469 -47.11 7.65 12.03
C ASP A 469 -48.58 8.05 11.97
N VAL A 470 -48.87 9.23 11.40
CA VAL A 470 -50.22 9.74 11.17
C VAL A 470 -50.45 9.98 9.68
N SER A 471 -51.71 9.94 9.24
CA SER A 471 -52.04 10.18 7.84
C SER A 471 -51.74 11.63 7.47
N ILE A 472 -51.04 11.81 6.36
CA ILE A 472 -50.81 13.10 5.73
C ILE A 472 -51.48 13.06 4.34
N ASP A 473 -52.43 13.95 4.15
CA ASP A 473 -53.14 14.14 2.88
C ASP A 473 -52.51 15.32 2.12
N ASN A 474 -52.78 15.41 0.81
CA ASN A 474 -52.35 16.51 -0.05
C ASN A 474 -50.85 16.88 0.10
N PHE A 475 -49.96 15.89 0.27
CA PHE A 475 -48.51 16.11 0.38
C PHE A 475 -47.97 16.76 -0.91
N GLU A 476 -47.19 17.84 -0.76
CA GLU A 476 -46.52 18.50 -1.85
C GLU A 476 -45.09 18.91 -1.46
N SER A 477 -44.12 18.55 -2.30
CA SER A 477 -42.73 19.01 -2.17
C SER A 477 -42.55 20.29 -2.99
N ILE A 478 -42.13 21.37 -2.31
CA ILE A 478 -41.94 22.71 -2.91
C ILE A 478 -40.44 22.92 -3.11
N THR A 479 -39.98 22.83 -4.37
CA THR A 479 -38.58 22.89 -4.72
C THR A 479 -37.86 24.11 -4.12
N GLY A 480 -36.79 23.87 -3.36
CA GLY A 480 -35.98 24.89 -2.74
C GLY A 480 -36.65 25.62 -1.55
N ARG A 481 -37.78 25.11 -1.05
CA ARG A 481 -38.52 25.69 0.09
C ARG A 481 -38.74 24.68 1.20
N GLY A 482 -39.25 23.50 0.91
CA GLY A 482 -39.61 22.48 1.88
C GLY A 482 -40.81 21.67 1.40
N VAL A 483 -41.60 21.18 2.36
CA VAL A 483 -42.77 20.33 2.12
C VAL A 483 -44.01 20.90 2.80
N LYS A 484 -45.19 20.58 2.27
CA LYS A 484 -46.48 20.85 2.94
C LYS A 484 -47.35 19.62 2.85
N GLY A 485 -48.30 19.49 3.78
CA GLY A 485 -49.29 18.44 3.78
C GLY A 485 -50.42 18.76 4.75
N GLU A 486 -51.51 18.02 4.69
CA GLU A 486 -52.67 18.19 5.53
C GLU A 486 -52.83 17.02 6.50
N SER A 487 -53.14 17.33 7.76
CA SER A 487 -53.54 16.35 8.77
C SER A 487 -54.71 16.86 9.56
N ASP A 488 -55.75 16.05 9.71
CA ASP A 488 -57.01 16.44 10.39
C ASP A 488 -57.61 17.75 9.87
N GLY A 489 -57.55 17.99 8.56
CA GLY A 489 -58.10 19.16 7.90
C GLY A 489 -57.32 20.47 8.12
N LYS A 490 -56.10 20.40 8.71
CA LYS A 490 -55.20 21.54 8.87
C LYS A 490 -53.94 21.32 8.02
N THR A 491 -53.48 22.43 7.39
CA THR A 491 -52.25 22.40 6.58
C THR A 491 -51.04 22.66 7.47
N TYR A 492 -49.99 21.83 7.29
CA TYR A 492 -48.70 21.95 7.95
C TYR A 492 -47.59 22.13 6.93
N TYR A 493 -46.54 22.79 7.34
CA TYR A 493 -45.39 23.12 6.53
C TYR A 493 -44.09 22.71 7.26
N ALA A 494 -43.13 22.12 6.53
CA ALA A 494 -41.79 21.94 7.03
C ALA A 494 -40.78 22.41 5.98
N GLY A 495 -39.86 23.33 6.36
CA GLY A 495 -38.93 23.88 5.40
C GLY A 495 -38.15 25.11 5.89
N ASN A 496 -37.62 25.87 4.94
CA ASN A 496 -36.82 27.06 5.24
C ASN A 496 -37.70 28.29 5.59
N ARG A 497 -37.06 29.34 6.09
CA ARG A 497 -37.75 30.60 6.50
C ARG A 497 -38.60 31.23 5.38
N LYS A 498 -38.13 31.12 4.13
CA LYS A 498 -38.86 31.69 2.95
C LYS A 498 -40.20 30.99 2.73
N LEU A 499 -40.29 29.67 3.03
CA LEU A 499 -41.56 28.95 2.94
C LEU A 499 -42.64 29.59 3.86
N LEU A 500 -42.23 29.92 5.09
CA LEU A 500 -43.13 30.55 6.08
C LEU A 500 -43.54 31.99 5.63
N GLU A 501 -42.59 32.77 5.15
CA GLU A 501 -42.81 34.15 4.67
C GLU A 501 -43.78 34.18 3.46
N GLU A 502 -43.58 33.27 2.51
CA GLU A 502 -44.47 33.18 1.32
C GLU A 502 -45.91 32.78 1.69
N ASN A 503 -46.08 31.99 2.75
CA ASN A 503 -47.41 31.59 3.24
C ASN A 503 -47.92 32.51 4.37
N ARG A 504 -47.25 33.62 4.68
CA ARG A 504 -47.59 34.61 5.71
C ARG A 504 -47.80 34.04 7.11
N ILE A 505 -47.00 33.02 7.44
CA ILE A 505 -47.05 32.36 8.73
C ILE A 505 -46.32 33.21 9.79
N THR A 506 -46.96 33.40 10.94
CA THR A 506 -46.43 34.20 12.03
C THR A 506 -45.30 33.44 12.75
N VAL A 507 -44.19 34.11 12.97
CA VAL A 507 -43.05 33.57 13.72
C VAL A 507 -42.89 34.33 15.02
N SER A 508 -42.91 33.61 16.15
CA SER A 508 -42.68 34.21 17.45
C SER A 508 -41.26 34.77 17.57
N ARG A 509 -41.09 35.83 18.34
CA ARG A 509 -39.78 36.45 18.54
C ARG A 509 -38.80 35.43 19.18
N SER A 510 -39.26 34.64 20.15
CA SER A 510 -38.44 33.59 20.79
C SER A 510 -37.88 32.60 19.79
N LEU A 511 -38.72 32.01 18.91
CA LEU A 511 -38.23 31.06 17.87
C LEU A 511 -37.33 31.74 16.84
N SER A 512 -37.58 33.02 16.53
CA SER A 512 -36.73 33.79 15.60
C SER A 512 -35.33 34.02 16.17
N ASP A 513 -35.24 34.37 17.47
CA ASP A 513 -33.97 34.61 18.17
C ASP A 513 -33.17 33.31 18.30
N GLU A 514 -33.84 32.19 18.62
CA GLU A 514 -33.22 30.87 18.68
C GLU A 514 -32.78 30.37 17.28
N ALA A 515 -33.57 30.59 16.24
CA ALA A 515 -33.17 30.28 14.87
C ALA A 515 -31.93 31.06 14.42
N ALA A 516 -31.84 32.34 14.84
CA ALA A 516 -30.65 33.15 14.58
C ALA A 516 -29.43 32.62 15.35
N ARG A 517 -29.59 32.15 16.60
CA ARG A 517 -28.53 31.47 17.38
C ARG A 517 -28.06 30.20 16.68
N LEU A 518 -29.00 29.31 16.31
CA LEU A 518 -28.66 28.03 15.64
C LEU A 518 -27.95 28.29 14.30
N ALA A 519 -28.39 29.30 13.53
CA ALA A 519 -27.76 29.70 12.27
C ALA A 519 -26.33 30.26 12.51
N ALA A 520 -26.12 31.01 13.60
CA ALA A 520 -24.80 31.50 14.00
C ALA A 520 -23.86 30.35 14.40
N ASP A 521 -24.41 29.27 14.99
CA ASP A 521 -23.72 28.03 15.32
C ASP A 521 -23.57 27.09 14.10
N ALA A 522 -23.78 27.62 12.90
CA ALA A 522 -23.66 26.92 11.63
C ALA A 522 -24.61 25.73 11.43
N GLN A 523 -25.71 25.69 12.13
CA GLN A 523 -26.77 24.71 11.91
C GLN A 523 -27.72 25.15 10.80
N THR A 524 -28.20 24.22 9.99
CA THR A 524 -29.26 24.45 9.02
C THR A 524 -30.58 24.38 9.75
N VAL A 525 -31.34 25.48 9.73
CA VAL A 525 -32.62 25.58 10.45
C VAL A 525 -33.78 25.16 9.55
N ILE A 526 -34.48 24.09 9.94
CA ILE A 526 -35.77 23.70 9.40
C ILE A 526 -36.88 24.22 10.34
N TRP A 527 -37.87 24.85 9.76
CA TRP A 527 -39.04 25.36 10.45
C TRP A 527 -40.18 24.37 10.27
N PHE A 528 -40.92 24.08 11.32
CA PHE A 528 -42.18 23.39 11.29
C PHE A 528 -43.30 24.35 11.72
N ALA A 529 -44.39 24.41 10.97
CA ALA A 529 -45.46 25.39 11.18
C ALA A 529 -46.83 24.82 10.75
N ASP A 530 -47.90 25.37 11.34
CA ASP A 530 -49.25 25.28 10.78
C ASP A 530 -49.55 26.45 9.84
N SER A 531 -50.80 26.64 9.42
CA SER A 531 -51.21 27.73 8.53
C SER A 531 -51.12 29.15 9.17
N GLU A 532 -50.97 29.25 10.49
CA GLU A 532 -51.01 30.54 11.22
C GLU A 532 -49.67 30.82 11.94
N ASN A 533 -49.06 29.81 12.57
CA ASN A 533 -47.91 30.00 13.42
C ASN A 533 -46.78 28.98 13.19
N ALA A 534 -45.56 29.44 13.43
CA ALA A 534 -44.41 28.55 13.55
C ALA A 534 -44.48 27.80 14.87
N LEU A 535 -44.42 26.47 14.82
CA LEU A 535 -44.59 25.54 15.94
C LEU A 535 -43.25 25.06 16.51
N ALA A 536 -42.26 24.84 15.64
CA ALA A 536 -40.91 24.40 16.04
C ALA A 536 -39.84 24.80 15.04
N ILE A 537 -38.61 24.72 15.51
CA ILE A 537 -37.42 24.79 14.68
C ILE A 537 -36.48 23.58 15.00
N ALA A 538 -35.93 22.97 13.95
CA ALA A 538 -34.92 21.96 14.06
C ALA A 538 -33.59 22.48 13.49
N GLY A 539 -32.57 22.54 14.35
CA GLY A 539 -31.19 22.83 13.94
C GLY A 539 -30.48 21.55 13.50
N ILE A 540 -30.10 21.49 12.25
CA ILE A 540 -29.47 20.31 11.66
C ILE A 540 -28.02 20.61 11.33
N THR A 541 -27.10 19.71 11.73
CA THR A 541 -25.67 19.81 11.50
C THR A 541 -25.12 18.51 10.94
N ASP A 542 -24.10 18.61 10.11
CA ASP A 542 -23.29 17.45 9.69
C ASP A 542 -22.05 17.38 10.58
N GLN A 543 -21.95 16.31 11.35
CA GLN A 543 -20.92 16.17 12.38
C GLN A 543 -19.53 15.96 11.76
N ILE A 544 -18.51 16.59 12.35
CA ILE A 544 -17.12 16.42 11.95
C ILE A 544 -16.63 15.08 12.46
N LYS A 545 -16.00 14.29 11.61
CA LYS A 545 -15.36 13.04 12.02
C LYS A 545 -14.20 13.33 12.97
N GLN A 546 -14.08 12.56 14.03
CA GLN A 546 -12.94 12.68 14.96
C GLN A 546 -11.61 12.45 14.22
N SER A 547 -11.59 11.52 13.27
CA SER A 547 -10.44 11.25 12.41
C SER A 547 -10.02 12.46 11.55
N SER A 548 -10.94 13.37 11.22
CA SER A 548 -10.62 14.56 10.44
C SER A 548 -9.75 15.54 11.19
N ILE A 549 -10.03 15.76 12.47
CA ILE A 549 -9.26 16.65 13.34
C ILE A 549 -7.82 16.12 13.45
N GLN A 550 -7.68 14.82 13.72
CA GLN A 550 -6.38 14.17 13.82
C GLN A 550 -5.61 14.24 12.49
N ALA A 551 -6.26 13.89 11.37
CA ALA A 551 -5.64 13.88 10.06
C ALA A 551 -5.13 15.27 9.63
N VAL A 552 -5.93 16.32 9.90
CA VAL A 552 -5.53 17.71 9.62
C VAL A 552 -4.29 18.09 10.44
N SER A 553 -4.30 17.78 11.73
CA SER A 553 -3.15 18.02 12.62
C SER A 553 -1.89 17.29 12.12
N GLU A 554 -2.00 16.01 11.74
CA GLU A 554 -0.86 15.23 11.22
C GLU A 554 -0.34 15.76 9.88
N LEU A 555 -1.23 16.19 8.98
CA LEU A 555 -0.85 16.79 7.70
C LEU A 555 -0.08 18.11 7.91
N GLN A 556 -0.60 18.97 8.78
CA GLN A 556 0.04 20.25 9.11
C GLN A 556 1.38 20.05 9.80
N ALA A 557 1.49 19.10 10.74
CA ALA A 557 2.75 18.71 11.38
C ALA A 557 3.77 18.15 10.37
N ALA A 558 3.31 17.54 9.28
CA ALA A 558 4.16 17.09 8.18
C ALA A 558 4.55 18.21 7.18
N GLY A 559 4.18 19.47 7.44
CA GLY A 559 4.43 20.62 6.58
C GLY A 559 3.56 20.69 5.33
N ILE A 560 2.37 20.08 5.36
CA ILE A 560 1.42 20.05 4.26
C ILE A 560 0.32 21.07 4.55
N GLU A 561 0.07 21.97 3.61
CA GLU A 561 -1.05 22.92 3.71
C GLU A 561 -2.38 22.21 3.45
N VAL A 562 -3.38 22.49 4.29
CA VAL A 562 -4.71 21.88 4.17
C VAL A 562 -5.74 22.95 3.84
N TYR A 563 -6.51 22.71 2.78
CA TYR A 563 -7.62 23.52 2.33
C TYR A 563 -8.92 22.73 2.42
N MET A 564 -10.03 23.38 2.78
CA MET A 564 -11.37 22.82 2.71
C MET A 564 -12.19 23.53 1.64
N LEU A 565 -12.87 22.79 0.78
CA LEU A 565 -13.82 23.31 -0.20
C LEU A 565 -15.23 22.84 0.17
N THR A 566 -16.21 23.74 0.04
CA THR A 566 -17.62 23.41 0.28
C THR A 566 -18.55 24.30 -0.54
N GLY A 567 -19.71 23.76 -0.93
CA GLY A 567 -20.82 24.51 -1.49
C GLY A 567 -21.65 25.25 -0.45
N ASP A 568 -21.41 25.04 0.85
CA ASP A 568 -22.14 25.68 1.95
C ASP A 568 -21.84 27.18 2.01
N ASN A 569 -22.66 27.86 2.83
CA ASN A 569 -22.45 29.27 3.14
C ASN A 569 -21.17 29.49 3.98
N GLU A 570 -20.75 30.78 3.99
CA GLU A 570 -19.51 31.20 4.65
C GLU A 570 -19.49 30.90 6.16
N ALA A 571 -20.63 31.04 6.87
CA ALA A 571 -20.73 30.84 8.31
C ALA A 571 -20.50 29.36 8.68
N THR A 572 -21.18 28.46 7.96
CA THR A 572 -21.01 26.98 8.14
C THR A 572 -19.59 26.53 7.80
N ALA A 573 -19.05 27.04 6.69
CA ALA A 573 -17.70 26.68 6.28
C ALA A 573 -16.64 27.10 7.31
N ARG A 574 -16.76 28.30 7.84
CA ARG A 574 -15.87 28.87 8.86
C ARG A 574 -15.89 28.03 10.15
N GLU A 575 -17.06 27.69 10.64
CA GLU A 575 -17.23 26.96 11.89
C GLU A 575 -16.68 25.52 11.77
N ILE A 576 -16.94 24.84 10.64
CA ILE A 576 -16.39 23.49 10.39
C ILE A 576 -14.87 23.55 10.25
N ALA A 577 -14.35 24.53 9.51
CA ALA A 577 -12.90 24.71 9.35
C ALA A 577 -12.23 24.96 10.72
N ARG A 578 -12.84 25.85 11.55
CA ARG A 578 -12.35 26.14 12.91
C ARG A 578 -12.32 24.89 13.79
N LYS A 579 -13.40 24.12 13.83
CA LYS A 579 -13.50 22.87 14.62
C LYS A 579 -12.54 21.78 14.12
N ALA A 580 -12.34 21.69 12.80
CA ALA A 580 -11.40 20.73 12.21
C ALA A 580 -9.92 21.17 12.26
N GLY A 581 -9.64 22.41 12.69
CA GLY A 581 -8.29 22.98 12.71
C GLY A 581 -7.76 23.38 11.35
N ILE A 582 -8.63 23.59 10.34
CA ILE A 582 -8.25 23.94 8.98
C ILE A 582 -8.17 25.47 8.87
N LEU A 583 -6.99 26.00 8.47
CA LEU A 583 -6.73 27.43 8.37
C LEU A 583 -7.28 28.05 7.08
N HIS A 584 -7.37 27.28 6.01
CA HIS A 584 -7.75 27.75 4.69
C HIS A 584 -9.03 27.04 4.23
N TYR A 585 -10.06 27.80 3.91
CA TYR A 585 -11.30 27.25 3.36
C TYR A 585 -11.92 28.16 2.29
N ARG A 586 -12.78 27.60 1.45
CA ARG A 586 -13.62 28.32 0.51
C ARG A 586 -15.06 27.81 0.60
N ALA A 587 -15.99 28.76 0.75
CA ALA A 587 -17.41 28.54 0.82
C ALA A 587 -18.10 28.87 -0.51
N GLY A 588 -19.30 28.35 -0.74
CA GLY A 588 -20.13 28.65 -1.91
C GLY A 588 -19.52 28.19 -3.23
N VAL A 589 -18.67 27.18 -3.23
CA VAL A 589 -17.94 26.72 -4.42
C VAL A 589 -18.79 25.73 -5.22
N LEU A 590 -19.05 26.04 -6.48
CA LEU A 590 -19.73 25.13 -7.40
C LEU A 590 -18.78 23.99 -7.83
N PRO A 591 -19.31 22.83 -8.25
CA PRO A 591 -18.45 21.68 -8.66
C PRO A 591 -17.41 22.03 -9.73
N GLN A 592 -17.75 22.83 -10.71
CA GLN A 592 -16.84 23.29 -11.77
C GLN A 592 -15.74 24.23 -11.25
N ASP A 593 -16.03 25.04 -10.23
CA ASP A 593 -15.08 26.00 -9.66
C ASP A 593 -14.05 25.32 -8.75
N LYS A 594 -14.36 24.12 -8.21
CA LYS A 594 -13.41 23.31 -7.44
C LYS A 594 -12.20 22.96 -8.29
N ALA A 595 -12.39 22.51 -9.55
CA ALA A 595 -11.31 22.20 -10.46
C ALA A 595 -10.46 23.43 -10.83
N ALA A 596 -11.12 24.58 -11.06
CA ALA A 596 -10.44 25.85 -11.35
C ALA A 596 -9.57 26.30 -10.16
N PHE A 597 -10.05 26.12 -8.93
CA PHE A 597 -9.29 26.44 -7.73
C PHE A 597 -8.04 25.57 -7.59
N ILE A 598 -8.14 24.24 -7.80
CA ILE A 598 -6.98 23.32 -7.82
C ILE A 598 -5.98 23.76 -8.87
N GLY A 599 -6.44 24.07 -10.09
CA GLY A 599 -5.59 24.60 -11.16
C GLY A 599 -4.87 25.90 -10.79
N SER A 600 -5.49 26.77 -10.01
CA SER A 600 -4.86 28.00 -9.52
C SER A 600 -3.73 27.72 -8.52
N LEU A 601 -3.91 26.75 -7.61
CA LEU A 601 -2.87 26.33 -6.69
C LEU A 601 -1.69 25.70 -7.44
N GLN A 602 -1.96 24.87 -8.46
CA GLN A 602 -0.94 24.25 -9.29
C GLN A 602 -0.12 25.28 -10.09
N LYS A 603 -0.76 26.32 -10.62
CA LYS A 603 -0.08 27.46 -11.30
C LYS A 603 0.87 28.21 -10.36
N ASN A 604 0.57 28.22 -9.07
CA ASN A 604 1.43 28.79 -8.03
C ASN A 604 2.55 27.82 -7.57
N GLY A 605 2.80 26.75 -8.31
CA GLY A 605 3.88 25.78 -8.03
C GLY A 605 3.53 24.75 -6.95
N ARG A 606 2.27 24.70 -6.48
CA ARG A 606 1.83 23.71 -5.50
C ARG A 606 1.63 22.34 -6.14
N LYS A 607 1.95 21.28 -5.40
CA LYS A 607 1.60 19.90 -5.74
C LYS A 607 0.41 19.48 -4.91
N VAL A 608 -0.74 19.38 -5.57
CA VAL A 608 -2.05 19.32 -4.93
C VAL A 608 -2.59 17.89 -4.93
N ALA A 609 -2.97 17.40 -3.73
CA ALA A 609 -3.85 16.24 -3.61
C ALA A 609 -5.29 16.74 -3.35
N MET A 610 -6.27 16.12 -4.01
CA MET A 610 -7.69 16.33 -3.73
C MET A 610 -8.28 15.05 -3.15
N ALA A 611 -8.98 15.18 -2.01
CA ALA A 611 -9.71 14.08 -1.39
C ALA A 611 -11.20 14.39 -1.32
N GLY A 612 -12.03 13.46 -1.77
CA GLY A 612 -13.48 13.58 -1.84
C GLY A 612 -14.17 12.24 -2.04
N ASP A 613 -15.51 12.20 -1.98
CA ASP A 613 -16.33 11.01 -2.22
C ASP A 613 -16.57 10.72 -3.71
N GLY A 614 -16.26 11.65 -4.58
CA GLY A 614 -16.20 11.54 -6.03
C GLY A 614 -17.48 11.75 -6.80
N ILE A 615 -18.65 11.85 -6.18
CA ILE A 615 -19.92 12.06 -6.92
C ILE A 615 -19.96 13.47 -7.51
N ASN A 616 -19.65 14.47 -6.69
CA ASN A 616 -19.66 15.89 -7.08
C ASN A 616 -18.27 16.45 -7.39
N ASP A 617 -17.21 15.68 -7.11
CA ASP A 617 -15.82 16.14 -7.13
C ASP A 617 -14.99 15.56 -8.28
N SER A 618 -15.59 14.80 -9.19
CA SER A 618 -14.88 14.08 -10.26
C SER A 618 -13.98 14.98 -11.11
N ALA A 619 -14.43 16.19 -11.45
CA ALA A 619 -13.63 17.17 -12.19
C ALA A 619 -12.44 17.70 -11.36
N ALA A 620 -12.63 17.93 -10.07
CA ALA A 620 -11.59 18.37 -9.15
C ALA A 620 -10.56 17.26 -8.89
N LEU A 621 -11.02 16.02 -8.71
CA LEU A 621 -10.17 14.84 -8.59
C LEU A 621 -9.33 14.63 -9.85
N ALA A 622 -9.92 14.75 -11.03
CA ALA A 622 -9.20 14.62 -12.30
C ALA A 622 -8.14 15.72 -12.50
N GLN A 623 -8.39 16.94 -12.02
CA GLN A 623 -7.46 18.07 -12.12
C GLN A 623 -6.27 17.94 -11.18
N ALA A 624 -6.43 17.29 -10.01
CA ALA A 624 -5.38 17.20 -8.99
C ALA A 624 -4.18 16.38 -9.44
N ASP A 625 -2.97 16.72 -8.94
CA ASP A 625 -1.78 15.91 -9.15
C ASP A 625 -1.98 14.50 -8.57
N LEU A 626 -2.65 14.40 -7.42
CA LEU A 626 -3.04 13.16 -6.77
C LEU A 626 -4.52 13.21 -6.39
N SER A 627 -5.33 12.36 -6.97
CA SER A 627 -6.74 12.18 -6.59
C SER A 627 -6.87 11.06 -5.55
N ILE A 628 -7.64 11.30 -4.48
CA ILE A 628 -7.89 10.38 -3.39
C ILE A 628 -9.40 10.22 -3.23
N ALA A 629 -9.94 9.04 -3.55
CA ALA A 629 -11.32 8.68 -3.27
C ALA A 629 -11.45 8.14 -1.85
N MET A 630 -12.49 8.55 -1.12
CA MET A 630 -12.73 8.21 0.28
C MET A 630 -13.99 7.34 0.44
N GLY A 631 -13.88 6.32 1.34
CA GLY A 631 -15.00 5.67 1.99
C GLY A 631 -16.08 5.08 1.11
N GLY A 632 -15.80 4.03 0.34
CA GLY A 632 -16.84 3.36 -0.44
C GLY A 632 -17.55 4.27 -1.45
N GLY A 633 -16.87 5.33 -1.87
CA GLY A 633 -17.32 6.26 -2.90
C GLY A 633 -17.87 5.53 -4.12
N SER A 634 -18.61 6.20 -4.97
CA SER A 634 -19.19 5.61 -6.18
C SER A 634 -18.12 4.82 -6.95
N ASP A 635 -18.50 3.72 -7.59
CA ASP A 635 -17.61 2.94 -8.48
C ASP A 635 -16.85 3.88 -9.44
N ILE A 636 -17.46 4.98 -9.86
CA ILE A 636 -16.89 6.04 -10.72
C ILE A 636 -15.70 6.75 -10.04
N ALA A 637 -15.79 7.03 -8.74
CA ALA A 637 -14.70 7.68 -8.01
C ALA A 637 -13.49 6.77 -7.87
N MET A 638 -13.70 5.49 -7.61
CA MET A 638 -12.62 4.48 -7.54
C MET A 638 -11.91 4.31 -8.88
N ASP A 639 -12.62 4.39 -9.99
CA ASP A 639 -12.04 4.25 -11.34
C ASP A 639 -11.17 5.46 -11.73
N VAL A 640 -11.54 6.66 -11.31
CA VAL A 640 -10.83 7.91 -11.65
C VAL A 640 -9.67 8.18 -10.68
N ALA A 641 -9.81 7.82 -9.41
CA ALA A 641 -8.84 8.15 -8.38
C ALA A 641 -7.49 7.44 -8.59
N LYS A 642 -6.42 8.16 -8.30
CA LYS A 642 -5.04 7.62 -8.25
C LYS A 642 -4.76 6.85 -6.98
N MET A 643 -5.47 7.18 -5.90
CA MET A 643 -5.53 6.43 -4.65
C MET A 643 -6.97 6.29 -4.19
N THR A 644 -7.31 5.15 -3.60
CA THR A 644 -8.62 4.91 -2.98
C THR A 644 -8.40 4.46 -1.55
N ILE A 645 -9.05 5.12 -0.61
CA ILE A 645 -9.10 4.76 0.80
C ILE A 645 -10.45 4.09 1.03
N ILE A 646 -10.43 2.80 1.37
CA ILE A 646 -11.66 1.98 1.48
C ILE A 646 -12.51 2.45 2.66
N SER A 647 -11.87 2.82 3.76
CA SER A 647 -12.58 3.38 4.93
C SER A 647 -12.91 4.86 4.73
N SER A 648 -13.79 5.37 5.59
CA SER A 648 -14.07 6.80 5.67
C SER A 648 -13.13 7.54 6.63
N ASP A 649 -12.11 6.86 7.15
CA ASP A 649 -11.12 7.40 8.09
C ASP A 649 -10.10 8.31 7.39
N LEU A 650 -10.14 9.60 7.71
CA LEU A 650 -9.29 10.61 7.09
C LEU A 650 -7.80 10.45 7.48
N THR A 651 -7.49 9.78 8.61
CA THR A 651 -6.09 9.54 9.05
C THR A 651 -5.33 8.65 8.06
N LYS A 652 -6.03 7.95 7.18
CA LYS A 652 -5.43 7.18 6.09
C LYS A 652 -4.75 8.05 5.04
N ILE A 653 -5.10 9.33 4.91
CA ILE A 653 -4.44 10.26 3.97
C ILE A 653 -2.99 10.54 4.41
N PRO A 654 -2.70 11.05 5.62
CA PRO A 654 -1.32 11.20 6.08
C PRO A 654 -0.56 9.87 6.10
N GLU A 655 -1.22 8.75 6.43
CA GLU A 655 -0.64 7.40 6.35
C GLU A 655 -0.21 7.04 4.91
N ALA A 656 -1.06 7.28 3.91
CA ALA A 656 -0.78 7.02 2.50
C ALA A 656 0.40 7.86 1.98
N LEU A 657 0.45 9.15 2.33
CA LEU A 657 1.54 10.04 1.95
C LEU A 657 2.86 9.62 2.62
N LYS A 658 2.83 9.18 3.88
CA LYS A 658 3.99 8.66 4.60
C LYS A 658 4.49 7.35 4.00
N LEU A 659 3.59 6.42 3.67
CA LEU A 659 3.91 5.18 2.97
C LEU A 659 4.61 5.46 1.63
N SER A 660 4.08 6.40 0.87
CA SER A 660 4.66 6.82 -0.42
C SER A 660 6.07 7.39 -0.25
N ARG A 661 6.28 8.27 0.75
CA ARG A 661 7.61 8.82 1.08
C ARG A 661 8.61 7.71 1.44
N LEU A 662 8.19 6.74 2.26
CA LEU A 662 9.03 5.60 2.67
C LEU A 662 9.37 4.70 1.47
N THR A 663 8.40 4.42 0.62
CA THR A 663 8.59 3.58 -0.58
C THR A 663 9.56 4.22 -1.55
N VAL A 664 9.37 5.50 -1.88
CA VAL A 664 10.27 6.22 -2.79
C VAL A 664 11.67 6.41 -2.19
N ARG A 665 11.78 6.59 -0.87
CA ARG A 665 13.09 6.60 -0.18
C ARG A 665 13.79 5.26 -0.33
N THR A 666 13.07 4.15 -0.17
CA THR A 666 13.61 2.80 -0.35
C THR A 666 14.06 2.57 -1.80
N ILE A 667 13.29 3.02 -2.80
CA ILE A 667 13.70 2.98 -4.21
C ILE A 667 15.03 3.71 -4.42
N ARG A 668 15.18 4.92 -3.91
CA ARG A 668 16.43 5.68 -4.03
C ARG A 668 17.62 4.99 -3.37
N GLN A 669 17.41 4.40 -2.19
CA GLN A 669 18.44 3.61 -1.51
C GLN A 669 18.82 2.37 -2.30
N ASN A 670 17.84 1.67 -2.87
CA ASN A 670 18.07 0.50 -3.71
C ASN A 670 18.89 0.85 -4.96
N LEU A 671 18.53 1.95 -5.64
CA LEU A 671 19.29 2.44 -6.79
C LEU A 671 20.72 2.81 -6.41
N PHE A 672 20.91 3.49 -5.28
CA PHE A 672 22.25 3.79 -4.77
C PHE A 672 23.08 2.52 -4.57
N TRP A 673 22.55 1.51 -3.88
CA TRP A 673 23.24 0.23 -3.67
C TRP A 673 23.46 -0.54 -4.98
N ALA A 674 22.54 -0.46 -5.94
CA ALA A 674 22.69 -1.11 -7.23
C ALA A 674 23.83 -0.52 -8.07
N PHE A 675 24.12 0.78 -7.92
CA PHE A 675 25.15 1.46 -8.72
C PHE A 675 26.51 1.56 -8.01
N ILE A 676 26.56 1.68 -6.67
CA ILE A 676 27.78 1.98 -5.97
C ILE A 676 28.85 0.87 -6.14
N TYR A 677 28.40 -0.41 -6.16
CA TYR A 677 29.29 -1.53 -6.41
C TYR A 677 29.96 -1.46 -7.78
N ASN A 678 29.25 -0.99 -8.79
CA ASN A 678 29.77 -0.86 -10.16
C ASN A 678 30.69 0.37 -10.28
N ILE A 679 30.30 1.52 -9.69
CA ILE A 679 31.08 2.76 -9.75
C ILE A 679 32.46 2.58 -9.10
N ILE A 680 32.52 1.89 -7.97
CA ILE A 680 33.79 1.61 -7.29
C ILE A 680 34.48 0.42 -7.93
N GLY A 681 33.75 -0.63 -8.26
CA GLY A 681 34.31 -1.90 -8.71
C GLY A 681 34.94 -1.84 -10.09
N VAL A 682 34.37 -1.09 -11.06
CA VAL A 682 34.91 -1.02 -12.43
C VAL A 682 36.31 -0.41 -12.47
N PRO A 683 36.63 0.74 -11.86
CA PRO A 683 37.99 1.27 -11.80
C PRO A 683 38.98 0.32 -11.13
N VAL A 684 38.57 -0.33 -10.01
CA VAL A 684 39.42 -1.28 -9.30
C VAL A 684 39.70 -2.51 -10.16
N ALA A 685 38.69 -3.04 -10.86
CA ALA A 685 38.81 -4.16 -11.79
C ALA A 685 39.68 -3.83 -13.01
N ALA A 686 39.62 -2.58 -13.50
CA ALA A 686 40.47 -2.09 -14.57
C ALA A 686 41.96 -1.99 -14.16
N GLY A 687 42.27 -2.02 -12.85
CA GLY A 687 43.63 -2.04 -12.32
C GLY A 687 44.13 -0.69 -11.83
N VAL A 688 43.26 0.29 -11.57
CA VAL A 688 43.66 1.63 -11.07
C VAL A 688 44.50 1.56 -9.79
N LEU A 689 44.29 0.54 -8.95
CA LEU A 689 45.07 0.35 -7.71
C LEU A 689 46.40 -0.34 -7.90
N TYR A 690 46.62 -0.99 -9.05
CA TYR A 690 47.83 -1.79 -9.30
C TYR A 690 49.12 -0.97 -9.22
N PRO A 691 49.25 0.22 -9.78
CA PRO A 691 50.46 1.03 -9.67
C PRO A 691 50.79 1.45 -8.23
N VAL A 692 49.80 1.46 -7.32
CA VAL A 692 49.98 1.92 -5.93
C VAL A 692 50.40 0.77 -5.00
N ASN A 693 49.75 -0.39 -5.14
CA ASN A 693 49.94 -1.50 -4.19
C ASN A 693 50.00 -2.90 -4.83
N GLY A 694 50.10 -2.98 -6.17
CA GLY A 694 50.13 -4.25 -6.90
C GLY A 694 48.78 -5.01 -6.88
N PHE A 695 47.69 -4.42 -6.42
CA PHE A 695 46.39 -5.08 -6.29
C PHE A 695 45.62 -5.09 -7.60
N LEU A 696 45.30 -6.31 -8.08
CA LEU A 696 44.37 -6.54 -9.19
C LEU A 696 43.16 -7.34 -8.66
N LEU A 697 41.96 -6.87 -8.96
CA LEU A 697 40.73 -7.48 -8.44
C LEU A 697 40.51 -8.88 -9.05
N ASN A 698 40.37 -9.89 -8.18
CA ASN A 698 40.08 -11.25 -8.61
C ASN A 698 38.62 -11.36 -9.15
N PRO A 699 38.41 -11.99 -10.32
CA PRO A 699 37.08 -12.18 -10.92
C PRO A 699 36.06 -12.88 -10.00
N MET A 700 36.48 -13.76 -9.10
CA MET A 700 35.63 -14.44 -8.13
C MET A 700 35.05 -13.45 -7.11
N ILE A 701 35.90 -12.52 -6.61
CA ILE A 701 35.48 -11.46 -5.68
C ILE A 701 34.49 -10.54 -6.37
N ALA A 702 34.72 -10.20 -7.64
CA ALA A 702 33.79 -9.41 -8.46
C ALA A 702 32.42 -10.09 -8.58
N GLY A 703 32.39 -11.41 -8.85
CA GLY A 703 31.17 -12.20 -8.91
C GLY A 703 30.41 -12.26 -7.57
N ALA A 704 31.12 -12.45 -6.47
CA ALA A 704 30.56 -12.41 -5.13
C ALA A 704 29.94 -11.04 -4.79
N ALA A 705 30.64 -9.94 -5.08
CA ALA A 705 30.16 -8.59 -4.87
C ALA A 705 28.83 -8.33 -5.61
N MET A 706 28.69 -8.82 -6.85
CA MET A 706 27.46 -8.72 -7.63
C MET A 706 26.30 -9.51 -7.03
N ALA A 707 26.55 -10.72 -6.51
CA ALA A 707 25.53 -11.48 -5.80
C ALA A 707 25.05 -10.74 -4.53
N PHE A 708 25.98 -10.18 -3.74
CA PHE A 708 25.66 -9.37 -2.56
C PHE A 708 24.91 -8.09 -2.88
N SER A 709 25.21 -7.43 -3.99
CA SER A 709 24.44 -6.26 -4.46
C SER A 709 22.96 -6.57 -4.61
N SER A 710 22.62 -7.70 -5.24
CA SER A 710 21.23 -8.15 -5.40
C SER A 710 20.56 -8.45 -4.04
N VAL A 711 21.27 -9.13 -3.14
CA VAL A 711 20.78 -9.42 -1.78
C VAL A 711 20.51 -8.14 -0.98
N SER A 712 21.41 -7.16 -1.08
CA SER A 712 21.27 -5.85 -0.40
C SER A 712 19.99 -5.13 -0.81
N VAL A 713 19.71 -5.05 -2.11
CA VAL A 713 18.53 -4.39 -2.67
C VAL A 713 17.24 -5.07 -2.22
N VAL A 714 17.21 -6.40 -2.31
CA VAL A 714 16.05 -7.20 -1.89
C VAL A 714 15.79 -7.06 -0.40
N THR A 715 16.83 -7.21 0.42
CA THR A 715 16.74 -7.10 1.88
C THR A 715 16.23 -5.71 2.28
N ASN A 716 16.73 -4.65 1.65
CA ASN A 716 16.27 -3.29 1.92
C ASN A 716 14.79 -3.11 1.55
N SER A 717 14.35 -3.68 0.42
CA SER A 717 12.92 -3.65 0.05
C SER A 717 12.04 -4.41 1.05
N LEU A 718 12.48 -5.58 1.52
CA LEU A 718 11.74 -6.37 2.52
C LEU A 718 11.71 -5.69 3.91
N ARG A 719 12.73 -4.90 4.26
CA ARG A 719 12.69 -4.07 5.49
C ARG A 719 11.51 -3.09 5.49
N LEU A 720 11.09 -2.59 4.32
CA LEU A 720 9.92 -1.72 4.21
C LEU A 720 8.65 -2.40 4.75
N LYS A 721 8.49 -3.71 4.56
CA LYS A 721 7.35 -4.49 5.09
C LYS A 721 7.28 -4.42 6.62
N ARG A 722 8.44 -4.44 7.30
CA ARG A 722 8.55 -4.44 8.77
C ARG A 722 8.50 -3.06 9.40
N LYS A 723 8.74 -1.99 8.63
CA LYS A 723 8.67 -0.62 9.17
C LYS A 723 7.26 -0.31 9.62
N LYS A 724 7.08 0.06 10.89
CA LYS A 724 5.82 0.63 11.37
C LYS A 724 5.58 1.97 10.67
N ILE A 725 4.38 2.17 10.16
CA ILE A 725 3.91 3.47 9.73
C ILE A 725 3.21 4.03 10.96
N GLU A 726 3.99 4.54 11.93
CA GLU A 726 3.42 5.18 13.10
C GLU A 726 2.76 6.47 12.65
N THR A 727 1.46 6.52 12.71
CA THR A 727 0.70 7.74 12.96
C THR A 727 1.00 8.14 14.41
N ALA A 728 1.10 9.42 14.70
CA ALA A 728 1.20 9.86 16.07
C ALA A 728 0.06 9.18 16.85
N GLU A 729 0.39 8.47 17.93
CA GLU A 729 -0.63 7.88 18.78
C GLU A 729 -1.58 9.01 19.18
N SER A 730 -2.87 8.87 18.86
CA SER A 730 -3.89 9.72 19.46
C SER A 730 -3.68 9.68 20.96
N PRO A 731 -3.69 10.81 21.65
CA PRO A 731 -3.90 10.77 23.09
C PRO A 731 -5.20 9.98 23.30
N ALA A 732 -5.11 8.91 24.07
CA ALA A 732 -6.18 7.97 24.33
C ALA A 732 -7.48 8.77 24.58
N SER A 733 -8.52 8.49 23.80
CA SER A 733 -9.85 9.03 24.01
C SER A 733 -10.31 8.65 25.40
N THR A 734 -10.21 9.57 26.32
CA THR A 734 -10.96 9.52 27.57
C THR A 734 -12.44 9.58 27.21
N PRO A 735 -13.31 8.68 27.67
CA PRO A 735 -14.74 8.78 27.41
C PRO A 735 -15.24 10.14 27.89
N ALA A 736 -16.00 10.83 27.04
CA ALA A 736 -16.62 12.08 27.38
C ALA A 736 -17.51 11.90 28.61
N GLY A 737 -16.97 12.21 29.79
CA GLY A 737 -17.70 12.45 31.00
C GLY A 737 -18.22 13.89 31.00
N GLN A 738 -19.34 14.07 31.59
CA GLN A 738 -20.19 15.25 31.75
C GLN A 738 -19.41 16.55 32.06
N PRO A 739 -19.94 17.75 31.75
CA PRO A 739 -19.25 19.01 31.97
C PRO A 739 -19.10 19.27 33.46
N GLU A 740 -17.93 19.02 34.03
CA GLU A 740 -17.58 19.49 35.35
C GLU A 740 -17.05 20.93 35.27
N ASN A 741 -17.62 21.77 36.10
CA ASN A 741 -17.22 23.13 36.37
C ASN A 741 -15.71 23.24 36.58
N LYS A 742 -15.06 24.09 35.84
CA LYS A 742 -13.70 24.54 36.12
C LYS A 742 -13.66 25.28 37.45
N VAL A 743 -13.15 24.57 38.44
CA VAL A 743 -12.48 25.18 39.59
C VAL A 743 -10.99 25.00 39.33
N GLU A 744 -10.23 26.10 39.32
CA GLU A 744 -8.76 26.07 39.23
C GLU A 744 -8.21 25.22 40.38
N PRO A 745 -7.32 24.24 40.11
CA PRO A 745 -6.69 23.54 41.20
C PRO A 745 -5.55 24.40 41.76
N SER A 746 -5.67 24.73 43.02
CA SER A 746 -4.57 25.12 43.89
C SER A 746 -3.45 24.07 43.79
N THR A 747 -2.21 24.55 43.73
CA THR A 747 -0.97 23.75 43.75
C THR A 747 -0.89 22.94 45.03
N GLU A 748 -1.37 21.69 45.05
CA GLU A 748 -0.98 20.70 46.06
C GLU A 748 0.25 19.94 45.56
N ASN A 749 1.27 19.90 46.40
CA ASN A 749 2.51 19.15 46.19
C ASN A 749 2.19 17.64 46.19
N VAL A 750 1.99 17.05 45.01
CA VAL A 750 1.93 15.59 44.86
C VAL A 750 3.36 15.05 44.96
N MET A 751 3.65 14.31 46.01
CA MET A 751 4.97 13.69 46.22
C MET A 751 5.09 12.47 45.27
N LYS A 752 6.15 12.40 44.48
CA LYS A 752 6.42 11.27 43.57
C LYS A 752 7.71 10.56 43.99
N LYS A 753 7.67 9.22 44.04
CA LYS A 753 8.85 8.38 44.31
C LYS A 753 8.98 7.29 43.27
N GLU A 754 10.23 6.92 42.94
CA GLU A 754 10.55 5.84 42.01
C GLU A 754 11.13 4.65 42.78
N PHE A 755 10.61 3.45 42.51
CA PHE A 755 11.10 2.20 43.09
C PHE A 755 11.48 1.23 42.00
N LYS A 756 12.66 0.60 42.11
CA LYS A 756 13.07 -0.48 41.27
C LYS A 756 12.31 -1.74 41.63
N VAL A 757 11.77 -2.46 40.63
CA VAL A 757 10.99 -3.69 40.87
C VAL A 757 11.79 -4.90 40.38
N GLU A 758 12.20 -5.76 41.31
CA GLU A 758 12.90 -7.00 40.98
C GLU A 758 11.93 -8.18 40.87
N GLY A 759 12.20 -9.13 39.98
CA GLY A 759 11.42 -10.34 39.74
C GLY A 759 10.45 -10.28 38.56
N MET A 760 10.24 -9.11 37.92
CA MET A 760 9.38 -8.98 36.74
C MET A 760 10.07 -9.49 35.49
N THR A 761 9.46 -10.44 34.76
CA THR A 761 9.99 -11.02 33.51
C THR A 761 9.11 -10.78 32.29
N CYS A 762 7.85 -10.39 32.48
CA CYS A 762 6.89 -10.20 31.38
C CYS A 762 5.85 -9.10 31.70
N ASN A 763 5.09 -8.69 30.69
CA ASN A 763 4.04 -7.66 30.84
C ASN A 763 2.93 -8.07 31.81
N HIS A 764 2.66 -9.35 32.00
CA HIS A 764 1.67 -9.81 32.97
C HIS A 764 2.15 -9.54 34.41
N CYS A 765 3.44 -9.80 34.70
CA CYS A 765 4.07 -9.48 35.97
C CYS A 765 3.98 -7.97 36.26
N ARG A 766 4.30 -7.13 35.28
CA ARG A 766 4.18 -5.67 35.39
C ARG A 766 2.76 -5.22 35.79
N MET A 767 1.74 -5.76 35.08
CA MET A 767 0.34 -5.41 35.34
C MET A 767 -0.13 -5.84 36.75
N HIS A 768 0.37 -6.97 37.30
CA HIS A 768 0.04 -7.43 38.62
C HIS A 768 0.63 -6.51 39.68
N VAL A 769 1.88 -6.10 39.56
CA VAL A 769 2.52 -5.15 40.49
C VAL A 769 1.83 -3.79 40.40
N GLU A 770 1.54 -3.28 39.21
CA GLU A 770 0.84 -2.01 39.02
C GLU A 770 -0.56 -2.02 39.64
N LYS A 771 -1.31 -3.11 39.45
CA LYS A 771 -2.64 -3.28 40.03
C LYS A 771 -2.60 -3.38 41.57
N ALA A 772 -1.60 -4.08 42.12
CA ALA A 772 -1.43 -4.21 43.55
C ALA A 772 -1.14 -2.85 44.21
N LEU A 773 -0.23 -2.05 43.64
CA LEU A 773 0.08 -0.72 44.14
C LEU A 773 -1.12 0.23 44.05
N ASN A 774 -1.86 0.21 42.95
CA ASN A 774 -3.05 1.02 42.71
C ASN A 774 -4.28 0.57 43.55
N SER A 775 -4.21 -0.55 44.26
CA SER A 775 -5.27 -0.97 45.20
C SER A 775 -5.22 -0.25 46.55
N MET A 776 -4.16 0.50 46.83
CA MET A 776 -3.98 1.28 48.03
C MET A 776 -4.64 2.67 47.89
N GLU A 777 -5.38 3.07 48.90
CA GLU A 777 -6.04 4.39 48.95
C GLU A 777 -4.98 5.51 49.01
N GLY A 778 -5.11 6.51 48.15
CA GLY A 778 -4.17 7.61 48.06
C GLY A 778 -2.87 7.31 47.30
N VAL A 779 -2.75 6.15 46.64
CA VAL A 779 -1.57 5.74 45.85
C VAL A 779 -1.94 5.59 44.38
N HIS A 780 -1.20 6.27 43.53
CA HIS A 780 -1.26 6.08 42.07
C HIS A 780 0.10 5.64 41.53
N ALA A 781 0.21 4.42 41.02
CA ALA A 781 1.46 3.84 40.55
C ALA A 781 1.43 3.50 39.07
N THR A 782 2.52 3.83 38.36
CA THR A 782 2.77 3.39 37.00
C THR A 782 4.03 2.55 36.98
N VAL A 783 3.93 1.31 36.46
CA VAL A 783 5.03 0.35 36.47
C VAL A 783 5.52 0.11 35.04
N THR A 784 6.85 0.18 34.83
CA THR A 784 7.49 -0.14 33.53
C THR A 784 8.29 -1.44 33.65
N LEU A 785 8.46 -2.13 32.51
CA LEU A 785 9.21 -3.41 32.46
C LEU A 785 10.67 -3.22 32.02
N ASN A 786 10.94 -2.22 31.18
CA ASN A 786 12.28 -1.87 30.71
C ASN A 786 12.46 -0.35 30.70
N PRO A 787 13.11 0.25 31.70
CA PRO A 787 13.66 -0.37 32.93
C PRO A 787 12.55 -0.85 33.89
N PRO A 788 12.80 -1.83 34.78
CA PRO A 788 11.83 -2.36 35.72
C PRO A 788 11.65 -1.40 36.92
N VAL A 789 10.81 -0.38 36.76
CA VAL A 789 10.61 0.72 37.71
C VAL A 789 9.12 0.95 37.94
N ALA A 790 8.74 1.19 39.21
CA ALA A 790 7.43 1.68 39.63
C ALA A 790 7.55 3.15 40.07
N VAL A 791 6.86 4.05 39.38
CA VAL A 791 6.70 5.45 39.77
C VAL A 791 5.41 5.55 40.57
N VAL A 792 5.51 5.95 41.85
CA VAL A 792 4.39 6.02 42.78
C VAL A 792 4.14 7.46 43.14
N GLU A 793 2.90 7.92 42.97
CA GLU A 793 2.39 9.24 43.35
C GLU A 793 1.48 9.11 44.55
N PHE A 794 1.68 9.95 45.57
CA PHE A 794 0.91 9.95 46.79
C PHE A 794 -0.01 11.15 46.85
N SER A 795 -1.34 10.93 46.97
CA SER A 795 -2.34 12.00 47.10
C SER A 795 -2.74 12.26 48.54
N GLU A 796 -2.54 11.28 49.46
CA GLU A 796 -2.90 11.36 50.90
C GLU A 796 -1.74 10.85 51.78
N GLY A 797 -0.67 11.63 51.91
CA GLY A 797 0.46 11.25 52.74
C GLY A 797 1.36 10.17 52.15
N GLU A 798 2.66 10.27 52.45
CA GLU A 798 3.66 9.33 51.95
C GLU A 798 3.49 7.94 52.63
N LYS A 799 3.41 6.88 51.81
CA LYS A 799 3.45 5.49 52.30
C LYS A 799 4.90 4.99 52.35
N THR A 800 5.22 4.20 53.33
CA THR A 800 6.56 3.63 53.52
C THR A 800 6.82 2.51 52.50
N LEU A 801 8.10 2.25 52.19
CA LEU A 801 8.49 1.14 51.31
C LEU A 801 7.95 -0.20 51.82
N ASP A 802 7.95 -0.43 53.14
CA ASP A 802 7.45 -1.66 53.75
C ASP A 802 5.93 -1.87 53.56
N GLU A 803 5.14 -0.78 53.60
CA GLU A 803 3.70 -0.84 53.30
C GLU A 803 3.42 -1.16 51.84
N LEU A 804 4.14 -0.52 50.93
CA LEU A 804 4.04 -0.79 49.47
C LEU A 804 4.47 -2.22 49.17
N GLN A 805 5.57 -2.70 49.77
CA GLN A 805 6.07 -4.06 49.61
C GLN A 805 5.10 -5.10 50.15
N ALA A 806 4.47 -4.85 51.30
CA ALA A 806 3.50 -5.76 51.89
C ALA A 806 2.30 -6.00 50.95
N VAL A 807 1.79 -4.94 50.30
CA VAL A 807 0.66 -5.05 49.37
C VAL A 807 1.08 -5.76 48.08
N VAL A 808 2.28 -5.46 47.54
CA VAL A 808 2.80 -6.16 46.37
C VAL A 808 2.97 -7.64 46.64
N THR A 809 3.54 -8.02 47.78
CA THR A 809 3.72 -9.42 48.17
C THR A 809 2.38 -10.15 48.37
N ALA A 810 1.39 -9.46 48.98
CA ALA A 810 0.07 -10.05 49.27
C ALA A 810 -0.79 -10.25 47.99
N GLN A 811 -0.70 -9.34 47.00
CA GLN A 811 -1.62 -9.31 45.86
C GLN A 811 -0.97 -9.65 44.52
N ALA A 812 0.33 -9.42 44.36
CA ALA A 812 1.03 -9.65 43.10
C ALA A 812 1.99 -10.86 43.14
N GLY A 813 2.48 -11.26 44.33
CA GLY A 813 3.43 -12.37 44.51
C GLY A 813 4.84 -11.91 44.87
N ASP A 814 5.85 -12.76 44.64
CA ASP A 814 7.24 -12.56 45.13
C ASP A 814 8.00 -11.53 44.25
N TYR A 815 7.51 -10.29 44.21
CA TYR A 815 8.24 -9.16 43.63
C TYR A 815 8.79 -8.27 44.74
N THR A 816 10.01 -7.72 44.52
CA THR A 816 10.68 -6.89 45.51
C THR A 816 10.81 -5.47 45.02
N LEU A 817 10.33 -4.50 45.82
CA LEU A 817 10.54 -3.08 45.61
C LEU A 817 11.84 -2.64 46.29
N LYS A 818 12.65 -1.85 45.59
CA LYS A 818 13.89 -1.22 46.09
C LYS A 818 13.90 0.26 45.75
N GLU A 819 14.36 1.10 46.66
CA GLU A 819 14.57 2.52 46.42
C GLU A 819 15.68 2.81 45.42
#